data_c94ce3242569c18046ca6026b690ab8c
#
_entry.id   c94ce3242569c18046ca6026b690ab8c
#
_cell.length_a   1.000
_cell.length_b   1.000
_cell.length_c   1.000
_cell.angle_alpha   90.00
_cell.angle_beta   90.00
_cell.angle_gamma   90.00
#
_symmetry.space_group_name_H-M   'P 1'
#
loop_
_entity.id
_entity.type
_entity.pdbx_description
1 polymer ?
#
loop_
_entity_poly.entity_id
_entity_poly.type
_entity_poly.pdbx_seq_one_letter_code
_entity_poly.pdbx_strand_id
1 'polypeptide(L)'
;MMKRIALIAAGVAVGLAVACEGAGFRPPSVPIVSCDPFFSVWSPSEDPTLADTENWFGAKQPIKVFVEIDGMRWRLMGAKADLGRRDRAADVPALKCVGCEVRPLTSVFRYSDGFHDVELSFMTPKMADDLDVFTRPVTYGTVRVSGAENVRTFVEISPALATNDDNAEMVTNRLSVAGLDAVAIGRKEQQPLSMKGDCVRCDWGWAYLVNPVSEGAESHFILAYDDIAGLMFLDETLPAWWRREGMPFEAMLAAAEAEYAALVEKADAFDVGMTKRMTAVGGEKYAQLCALAYRQSFAACQVVAAKNGHPLMFSKENTSNGSMGTVDVFYPQLPLLLLESTVLTRASLEPIMVYAASGRWQFDYAPHDVGTYPLGNGQTYHMTDRKTGQMRPDADRMPIEECGNMLISLCALAVAEDSPSLAGEYWDHVTRWVEYLESFGFDPGEQLCTDDFAGHLSHNANLSLKSIMAFAAYAHLAELRGLKDVAAKYRALAEDAVPRWIKAAEGGAAGGFRLAFDRPGTWSQKYNLVWDRVLGFGIFPKEVAERELAAYRKLAQTFGLALDNRSEYTKADWIFWTAALAGSRAELDFHTGLVWRYADETPDRSPFPDWYFANNARVRGFLGRSVIGGVFMPAYAEKAAEEKK
;
A
#
# COMPACT_ATOMS: atom_id res chain seq x y z
N MET A 1 19.55 -61.01 14.45
CA MET A 1 20.72 -60.12 14.54
C MET A 1 20.60 -59.09 13.40
N MET A 2 19.78 -58.03 13.62
CA MET A 2 19.61 -56.91 12.70
C MET A 2 19.57 -55.62 13.53
N LYS A 3 20.60 -54.82 13.37
CA LYS A 3 20.71 -53.48 14.02
C LYS A 3 19.84 -52.49 13.22
N ARG A 4 18.87 -51.87 13.89
CA ARG A 4 18.18 -50.67 13.42
C ARG A 4 19.10 -49.48 13.64
N ILE A 5 19.41 -48.78 12.56
CA ILE A 5 20.06 -47.49 12.58
C ILE A 5 18.93 -46.44 12.61
N ALA A 6 18.83 -45.69 13.69
CA ALA A 6 17.99 -44.50 13.77
C ALA A 6 18.79 -43.31 13.20
N LEU A 7 18.30 -42.68 12.14
CA LEU A 7 18.80 -41.39 11.67
C LEU A 7 18.15 -40.31 12.53
N ILE A 8 18.96 -39.63 13.31
CA ILE A 8 18.57 -38.40 14.00
C ILE A 8 18.90 -37.26 13.00
N ALA A 9 17.88 -36.61 12.46
CA ALA A 9 18.03 -35.36 11.75
C ALA A 9 18.19 -34.23 12.77
N ALA A 10 19.41 -33.78 12.96
CA ALA A 10 19.70 -32.57 13.74
C ALA A 10 19.54 -31.37 12.80
N GLY A 11 18.42 -30.66 12.92
CA GLY A 11 18.25 -29.34 12.35
C GLY A 11 19.16 -28.35 13.07
N VAL A 12 20.20 -27.86 12.39
CA VAL A 12 21.04 -26.78 12.90
C VAL A 12 20.33 -25.47 12.61
N ALA A 13 19.61 -24.96 13.60
CA ALA A 13 19.19 -23.56 13.61
C ALA A 13 20.44 -22.70 13.86
N VAL A 14 20.99 -22.11 12.80
CA VAL A 14 22.01 -21.07 12.93
C VAL A 14 21.30 -19.78 13.30
N GLY A 15 21.11 -19.55 14.59
CA GLY A 15 20.74 -18.26 15.12
C GLY A 15 21.92 -17.30 14.97
N LEU A 16 21.87 -16.42 13.99
CA LEU A 16 22.70 -15.22 13.95
C LEU A 16 22.15 -14.25 15.02
N ALA A 17 22.67 -14.37 16.24
CA ALA A 17 22.53 -13.33 17.24
C ALA A 17 23.39 -12.13 16.80
N VAL A 18 22.79 -11.19 16.07
CA VAL A 18 23.35 -9.86 15.91
C VAL A 18 23.00 -9.10 17.19
N ALA A 19 24.00 -8.86 18.02
CA ALA A 19 23.88 -7.94 19.14
C ALA A 19 23.63 -6.52 18.57
N CYS A 20 22.39 -6.04 18.66
CA CYS A 20 22.08 -4.63 18.42
C CYS A 20 22.39 -3.83 19.69
N GLU A 21 23.59 -3.25 19.76
CA GLU A 21 23.83 -2.02 20.53
C GLU A 21 23.42 -0.83 19.66
N GLY A 22 22.18 -0.36 19.81
CA GLY A 22 21.58 0.80 19.16
C GLY A 22 20.06 0.67 19.24
N ALA A 23 19.35 1.73 19.59
CA ALA A 23 17.89 1.73 19.53
C ALA A 23 17.46 1.27 18.13
N GLY A 24 16.78 0.14 18.03
CA GLY A 24 16.30 -0.40 16.75
C GLY A 24 15.31 0.57 16.07
N PHE A 25 15.08 0.41 14.77
CA PHE A 25 14.09 1.20 14.03
C PHE A 25 12.73 1.17 14.73
N ARG A 26 12.16 2.35 14.97
CA ARG A 26 10.84 2.53 15.59
C ARG A 26 9.80 2.84 14.51
N PRO A 27 9.08 1.84 13.97
CA PRO A 27 8.08 2.10 12.94
C PRO A 27 6.98 3.03 13.47
N PRO A 28 6.37 3.88 12.62
CA PRO A 28 5.28 4.78 13.04
C PRO A 28 4.09 4.01 13.63
N SER A 29 3.79 2.85 13.07
CA SER A 29 2.83 1.87 13.57
C SER A 29 3.23 0.48 13.08
N VAL A 30 2.88 -0.56 13.83
CA VAL A 30 3.24 -1.95 13.51
C VAL A 30 2.04 -2.66 12.89
N PRO A 31 2.12 -3.17 11.64
CA PRO A 31 1.04 -3.91 11.01
C PRO A 31 0.84 -5.26 11.70
N ILE A 32 -0.39 -5.54 12.15
CA ILE A 32 -0.79 -6.82 12.75
C ILE A 32 -1.55 -7.66 11.73
N VAL A 33 -2.61 -7.09 11.15
CA VAL A 33 -3.37 -7.67 10.05
C VAL A 33 -3.25 -6.74 8.86
N SER A 34 -2.94 -7.27 7.68
CA SER A 34 -2.77 -6.47 6.45
C SER A 34 -3.43 -7.16 5.25
N CYS A 35 -4.73 -7.51 5.37
CA CYS A 35 -5.46 -8.27 4.35
C CYS A 35 -6.06 -7.39 3.25
N ASP A 36 -6.93 -6.46 3.62
CA ASP A 36 -7.68 -5.57 2.73
C ASP A 36 -8.13 -4.30 3.47
N PRO A 37 -8.80 -3.31 2.83
CA PRO A 37 -9.18 -2.06 3.47
C PRO A 37 -10.07 -2.21 4.71
N PHE A 38 -10.88 -3.26 4.81
CA PHE A 38 -11.76 -3.50 5.96
C PHE A 38 -11.15 -4.43 7.01
N PHE A 39 -10.14 -5.23 6.64
CA PHE A 39 -9.43 -6.10 7.57
C PHE A 39 -7.93 -5.73 7.60
N SER A 40 -7.66 -4.58 8.19
CA SER A 40 -6.34 -3.97 8.33
C SER A 40 -6.19 -3.41 9.75
N VAL A 41 -5.42 -4.11 10.60
CA VAL A 41 -5.28 -3.82 12.03
C VAL A 41 -3.81 -3.55 12.36
N TRP A 42 -3.58 -2.53 13.18
CA TRP A 42 -2.26 -1.98 13.49
C TRP A 42 -2.07 -1.83 14.99
N SER A 43 -0.84 -1.97 15.47
CA SER A 43 -0.44 -1.56 16.81
C SER A 43 0.16 -0.15 16.75
N PRO A 44 -0.38 0.84 17.49
CA PRO A 44 0.20 2.19 17.53
C PRO A 44 1.47 2.26 18.39
N SER A 45 2.01 1.11 18.82
CA SER A 45 3.21 1.01 19.65
C SER A 45 4.05 -0.18 19.24
N GLU A 46 5.36 -0.03 19.30
CA GLU A 46 6.35 -1.09 19.20
C GLU A 46 6.33 -2.04 20.41
N ASP A 47 5.79 -1.60 21.55
CA ASP A 47 5.37 -2.47 22.67
C ASP A 47 3.84 -2.58 22.63
N PRO A 48 3.30 -3.70 22.12
CA PRO A 48 1.87 -3.85 21.93
C PRO A 48 1.08 -4.05 23.23
N THR A 49 1.76 -4.08 24.39
CA THR A 49 1.11 -4.11 25.72
C THR A 49 0.67 -2.73 26.20
N LEU A 50 1.13 -1.65 25.54
CA LEU A 50 0.88 -0.28 25.98
C LEU A 50 -0.43 0.31 25.39
N ALA A 51 -0.91 -0.23 24.27
CA ALA A 51 -2.10 0.27 23.59
C ALA A 51 -2.95 -0.87 23.02
N ASP A 52 -4.24 -0.63 22.82
CA ASP A 52 -5.08 -1.53 22.02
C ASP A 52 -4.76 -1.35 20.53
N THR A 53 -4.92 -2.43 19.78
CA THR A 53 -4.85 -2.38 18.32
C THR A 53 -5.99 -1.56 17.72
N GLU A 54 -5.72 -0.95 16.57
CA GLU A 54 -6.64 -0.07 15.86
C GLU A 54 -6.57 -0.29 14.35
N ASN A 55 -7.56 0.18 13.60
CA ASN A 55 -7.49 0.15 12.15
C ASN A 55 -6.61 1.29 11.60
N TRP A 56 -6.49 1.37 10.28
CA TRP A 56 -5.71 2.41 9.58
C TRP A 56 -6.17 3.85 9.88
N PHE A 57 -7.37 4.04 10.40
CA PHE A 57 -7.93 5.36 10.77
C PHE A 57 -7.73 5.70 12.26
N GLY A 58 -7.27 4.76 13.08
CA GLY A 58 -7.15 4.93 14.53
C GLY A 58 -8.42 4.52 15.30
N ALA A 59 -9.41 3.91 14.64
CA ALA A 59 -10.57 3.35 15.34
C ALA A 59 -10.15 2.04 16.02
N LYS A 60 -10.45 1.91 17.32
CA LYS A 60 -10.04 0.75 18.12
C LYS A 60 -10.68 -0.54 17.62
N GLN A 61 -9.83 -1.51 17.38
CA GLN A 61 -10.18 -2.89 17.03
C GLN A 61 -9.31 -3.85 17.87
N PRO A 62 -9.56 -3.95 19.18
CA PRO A 62 -8.69 -4.68 20.11
C PRO A 62 -8.55 -6.16 19.77
N ILE A 63 -7.29 -6.59 19.67
CA ILE A 63 -6.85 -7.97 19.69
C ILE A 63 -5.99 -8.11 20.93
N LYS A 64 -6.26 -9.12 21.80
CA LYS A 64 -5.48 -9.38 22.99
C LYS A 64 -4.89 -10.77 22.95
N VAL A 65 -3.62 -10.88 23.35
CA VAL A 65 -2.90 -12.13 23.44
C VAL A 65 -2.30 -12.25 24.82
N PHE A 66 -2.54 -13.41 25.46
CA PHE A 66 -2.00 -13.76 26.75
C PHE A 66 -1.27 -15.11 26.64
N VAL A 67 -0.24 -15.28 27.46
CA VAL A 67 0.43 -16.56 27.65
C VAL A 67 0.45 -16.91 29.12
N GLU A 68 0.17 -18.16 29.43
CA GLU A 68 0.35 -18.73 30.77
C GLU A 68 1.57 -19.65 30.75
N ILE A 69 2.57 -19.33 31.55
CA ILE A 69 3.85 -20.04 31.65
C ILE A 69 3.95 -20.56 33.06
N ASP A 70 4.00 -21.89 33.23
CA ASP A 70 4.11 -22.59 34.49
C ASP A 70 3.12 -22.09 35.57
N GLY A 71 1.87 -21.79 35.14
CA GLY A 71 0.76 -21.33 35.97
C GLY A 71 0.68 -19.81 36.19
N MET A 72 1.63 -19.03 35.68
CA MET A 72 1.57 -17.57 35.73
C MET A 72 1.16 -17.02 34.37
N ARG A 73 0.12 -16.17 34.36
CA ARG A 73 -0.41 -15.55 33.11
C ARG A 73 0.20 -14.17 32.91
N TRP A 74 0.62 -13.95 31.65
CA TRP A 74 1.20 -12.71 31.18
C TRP A 74 0.42 -12.17 29.96
N ARG A 75 0.35 -10.87 29.82
CA ARG A 75 -0.20 -10.18 28.66
C ARG A 75 0.91 -9.85 27.68
N LEU A 76 0.74 -10.30 26.43
CA LEU A 76 1.66 -10.02 25.31
C LEU A 76 1.14 -8.90 24.43
N MET A 77 -0.20 -8.73 24.29
CA MET A 77 -0.81 -7.71 23.42
C MET A 77 -2.12 -7.20 24.03
N GLY A 78 -2.44 -5.93 23.72
CA GLY A 78 -3.60 -5.20 24.18
C GLY A 78 -3.30 -4.33 25.41
N ALA A 79 -3.97 -3.18 25.51
CA ALA A 79 -3.84 -2.30 26.66
C ALA A 79 -4.32 -2.95 27.95
N LYS A 80 -3.82 -2.43 29.07
CA LYS A 80 -4.37 -2.74 30.40
C LYS A 80 -5.87 -2.45 30.42
N ALA A 81 -6.67 -3.40 30.89
CA ALA A 81 -8.10 -3.18 31.02
C ALA A 81 -8.38 -2.08 32.06
N ASP A 82 -9.12 -1.05 31.67
CA ASP A 82 -9.65 -0.08 32.63
C ASP A 82 -10.96 -0.65 33.23
N LEU A 83 -10.80 -1.47 34.25
CA LEU A 83 -11.92 -2.16 34.92
C LEU A 83 -12.66 -1.27 35.92
N GLY A 84 -12.34 0.04 35.96
CA GLY A 84 -12.91 0.94 36.95
C GLY A 84 -12.55 0.58 38.38
N ARG A 85 -13.12 1.26 39.38
CA ARG A 85 -12.79 1.03 40.79
C ARG A 85 -13.31 -0.29 41.41
N ARG A 86 -14.08 -1.08 40.68
CA ARG A 86 -14.83 -2.24 41.25
C ARG A 86 -14.16 -3.60 41.08
N ASP A 87 -13.25 -3.74 40.09
CA ASP A 87 -12.59 -5.05 39.83
C ASP A 87 -11.07 -4.91 39.75
N ARG A 88 -10.44 -4.92 40.93
CA ARG A 88 -8.97 -4.95 41.06
C ARG A 88 -8.36 -6.33 40.81
N ALA A 89 -9.17 -7.38 40.65
CA ALA A 89 -8.73 -8.77 40.66
C ALA A 89 -8.23 -9.31 39.30
N ALA A 90 -8.37 -8.58 38.20
CA ALA A 90 -8.17 -9.16 36.86
C ALA A 90 -7.12 -8.45 35.98
N ASP A 91 -6.17 -7.71 36.56
CA ASP A 91 -5.08 -7.13 35.77
C ASP A 91 -3.96 -8.18 35.56
N VAL A 92 -3.98 -8.76 34.35
CA VAL A 92 -2.88 -9.65 33.93
C VAL A 92 -1.63 -8.80 33.65
N PRO A 93 -0.50 -9.05 34.36
CA PRO A 93 0.71 -8.27 34.15
C PRO A 93 1.21 -8.40 32.71
N ALA A 94 1.77 -7.33 32.16
CA ALA A 94 2.44 -7.37 30.88
C ALA A 94 3.80 -8.03 31.01
N LEU A 95 4.15 -8.92 30.07
CA LEU A 95 5.52 -9.38 29.92
C LEU A 95 6.35 -8.25 29.27
N LYS A 96 7.58 -8.07 29.70
CA LYS A 96 8.44 -6.98 29.21
C LYS A 96 8.76 -7.19 27.72
N CYS A 97 8.29 -6.29 26.85
CA CYS A 97 8.70 -6.26 25.46
C CYS A 97 10.16 -5.78 25.35
N VAL A 98 10.99 -6.54 24.66
CA VAL A 98 12.42 -6.29 24.48
C VAL A 98 12.80 -6.04 23.01
N GLY A 99 11.86 -6.19 22.09
CA GLY A 99 12.11 -5.91 20.66
C GLY A 99 10.87 -6.03 19.79
N CYS A 100 10.87 -5.25 18.72
CA CYS A 100 9.86 -5.27 17.64
C CYS A 100 10.59 -5.24 16.30
N GLU A 101 10.12 -6.05 15.35
CA GLU A 101 10.66 -6.12 13.99
C GLU A 101 9.50 -6.20 12.98
N VAL A 102 9.55 -5.38 11.93
CA VAL A 102 8.58 -5.44 10.83
C VAL A 102 9.29 -5.93 9.57
N ARG A 103 8.82 -7.04 9.05
CA ARG A 103 9.25 -7.65 7.79
C ARG A 103 8.15 -7.49 6.73
N PRO A 104 8.43 -7.76 5.45
CA PRO A 104 7.45 -7.63 4.37
C PRO A 104 6.11 -8.35 4.60
N LEU A 105 6.11 -9.54 5.19
CA LEU A 105 4.89 -10.31 5.49
C LEU A 105 4.64 -10.50 6.99
N THR A 106 5.68 -10.34 7.83
CA THR A 106 5.64 -10.75 9.24
C THR A 106 6.00 -9.58 10.17
N SER A 107 5.26 -9.40 11.26
CA SER A 107 5.63 -8.55 12.40
C SER A 107 5.97 -9.43 13.59
N VAL A 108 7.08 -9.15 14.26
CA VAL A 108 7.61 -9.97 15.37
C VAL A 108 7.82 -9.11 16.60
N PHE A 109 7.26 -9.54 17.73
CA PHE A 109 7.47 -8.96 19.05
C PHE A 109 8.21 -9.96 19.92
N ARG A 110 9.23 -9.51 20.66
CA ARG A 110 10.03 -10.33 21.55
C ARG A 110 9.89 -9.83 22.98
N TYR A 111 9.73 -10.77 23.91
CA TYR A 111 9.55 -10.49 25.33
C TYR A 111 10.48 -11.35 26.15
N SER A 112 10.89 -10.84 27.33
CA SER A 112 11.66 -11.62 28.29
C SER A 112 11.40 -11.16 29.72
N ASP A 113 11.36 -12.09 30.66
CA ASP A 113 11.40 -11.84 32.12
C ASP A 113 12.76 -12.18 32.72
N GLY A 114 13.73 -12.57 31.89
CA GLY A 114 15.06 -13.02 32.29
C GLY A 114 15.17 -14.52 32.55
N PHE A 115 14.06 -15.25 32.54
CA PHE A 115 13.98 -16.72 32.68
C PHE A 115 13.37 -17.37 31.43
N HIS A 116 12.38 -16.71 30.84
CA HIS A 116 11.66 -17.16 29.68
C HIS A 116 11.80 -16.10 28.56
N ASP A 117 12.01 -16.58 27.35
CA ASP A 117 11.92 -15.75 26.15
C ASP A 117 10.66 -16.13 25.38
N VAL A 118 9.87 -15.11 25.01
CA VAL A 118 8.62 -15.29 24.28
C VAL A 118 8.68 -14.50 22.98
N GLU A 119 8.28 -15.14 21.89
CA GLU A 119 8.08 -14.50 20.60
C GLU A 119 6.60 -14.58 20.23
N LEU A 120 6.01 -13.42 19.86
CA LEU A 120 4.69 -13.31 19.26
C LEU A 120 4.87 -12.73 17.86
N SER A 121 4.43 -13.46 16.84
CA SER A 121 4.49 -13.01 15.45
C SER A 121 3.12 -13.00 14.80
N PHE A 122 2.95 -12.07 13.83
CA PHE A 122 1.76 -11.99 12.97
C PHE A 122 2.20 -11.98 11.51
N MET A 123 1.73 -12.96 10.74
CA MET A 123 2.06 -13.15 9.33
C MET A 123 0.79 -13.09 8.48
N THR A 124 0.73 -12.15 7.53
CA THR A 124 -0.29 -12.09 6.47
C THR A 124 0.36 -12.50 5.16
N PRO A 125 -0.03 -13.63 4.53
CA PRO A 125 0.68 -14.22 3.40
C PRO A 125 0.37 -13.52 2.06
N LYS A 126 0.71 -12.24 1.95
CA LYS A 126 0.50 -11.39 0.76
C LYS A 126 1.62 -11.57 -0.28
N MET A 127 1.84 -12.79 -0.74
CA MET A 127 2.80 -13.12 -1.80
C MET A 127 2.14 -12.90 -3.17
N ALA A 128 2.62 -11.91 -3.93
CA ALA A 128 1.97 -11.43 -5.16
C ALA A 128 2.02 -12.42 -6.36
N ASP A 129 2.78 -13.48 -6.25
CA ASP A 129 2.88 -14.58 -7.22
C ASP A 129 1.84 -15.70 -7.02
N ASP A 130 1.10 -15.69 -5.89
CA ASP A 130 0.06 -16.66 -5.56
C ASP A 130 -1.24 -15.92 -5.18
N LEU A 131 -2.07 -15.58 -6.18
CA LEU A 131 -3.29 -14.82 -5.94
C LEU A 131 -4.31 -15.56 -5.07
N ASP A 132 -4.32 -16.89 -5.06
CA ASP A 132 -5.25 -17.65 -4.24
C ASP A 132 -4.92 -17.52 -2.77
N VAL A 133 -3.65 -17.50 -2.39
CA VAL A 133 -3.19 -17.23 -1.04
C VAL A 133 -3.23 -15.74 -0.74
N PHE A 134 -2.75 -14.90 -1.66
CA PHE A 134 -2.70 -13.44 -1.52
C PHE A 134 -4.04 -12.82 -1.13
N THR A 135 -5.15 -13.33 -1.69
CA THR A 135 -6.47 -12.74 -1.51
C THR A 135 -7.26 -13.30 -0.33
N ARG A 136 -6.79 -14.37 0.31
CA ARG A 136 -7.43 -14.91 1.53
C ARG A 136 -7.36 -13.85 2.64
N PRO A 137 -8.49 -13.52 3.28
CA PRO A 137 -8.52 -12.56 4.38
C PRO A 137 -8.10 -13.24 5.70
N VAL A 138 -6.84 -13.69 5.75
CA VAL A 138 -6.27 -14.51 6.84
C VAL A 138 -4.95 -13.91 7.32
N THR A 139 -4.77 -13.87 8.64
CA THR A 139 -3.49 -13.59 9.30
C THR A 139 -3.24 -14.66 10.34
N TYR A 140 -2.05 -15.20 10.36
CA TYR A 140 -1.60 -16.18 11.35
C TYR A 140 -0.89 -15.46 12.50
N GLY A 141 -1.31 -15.72 13.73
CA GLY A 141 -0.56 -15.37 14.94
C GLY A 141 0.16 -16.60 15.47
N THR A 142 1.43 -16.47 15.82
CA THR A 142 2.23 -17.57 16.38
C THR A 142 2.87 -17.10 17.68
N VAL A 143 2.80 -17.94 18.73
CA VAL A 143 3.47 -17.73 20.00
C VAL A 143 4.51 -18.84 20.18
N ARG A 144 5.76 -18.47 20.47
CA ARG A 144 6.84 -19.37 20.82
C ARG A 144 7.39 -18.99 22.18
N VAL A 145 7.53 -19.98 23.07
CA VAL A 145 8.06 -19.80 24.42
C VAL A 145 9.24 -20.73 24.61
N SER A 146 10.36 -20.20 25.08
CA SER A 146 11.52 -21.00 25.49
C SER A 146 11.76 -20.95 27.01
N GLY A 147 12.29 -22.03 27.56
CA GLY A 147 12.60 -22.12 28.99
C GLY A 147 11.40 -22.49 29.87
N ALA A 148 10.30 -23.01 29.31
CA ALA A 148 9.07 -23.38 30.03
C ALA A 148 8.66 -24.85 29.77
N GLU A 149 8.01 -25.48 30.76
CA GLU A 149 7.46 -26.83 30.64
C GLU A 149 5.97 -26.84 30.31
N ASN A 150 5.19 -25.91 30.89
CA ASN A 150 3.74 -25.82 30.71
C ASN A 150 3.37 -24.45 30.14
N VAL A 151 2.96 -24.44 28.90
CA VAL A 151 2.57 -23.20 28.18
C VAL A 151 1.15 -23.32 27.65
N ARG A 152 0.34 -22.28 27.89
CA ARG A 152 -0.98 -22.10 27.30
C ARG A 152 -1.10 -20.69 26.72
N THR A 153 -1.61 -20.56 25.50
CA THR A 153 -1.89 -19.30 24.85
C THR A 153 -3.40 -19.02 24.84
N PHE A 154 -3.78 -17.76 25.07
CA PHE A 154 -5.17 -17.30 25.02
C PHE A 154 -5.26 -16.08 24.14
N VAL A 155 -6.22 -16.07 23.23
CA VAL A 155 -6.46 -14.96 22.28
C VAL A 155 -7.89 -14.47 22.39
N GLU A 156 -8.07 -13.17 22.33
CA GLU A 156 -9.37 -12.50 22.35
C GLU A 156 -9.46 -11.50 21.21
N ILE A 157 -10.64 -11.40 20.58
CA ILE A 157 -10.96 -10.39 19.57
C ILE A 157 -12.18 -9.56 19.96
N SER A 158 -12.17 -8.30 19.56
CA SER A 158 -13.28 -7.38 19.81
C SER A 158 -14.37 -7.47 18.74
N PRO A 159 -15.66 -7.31 19.09
CA PRO A 159 -16.75 -7.11 18.15
C PRO A 159 -16.53 -5.93 17.17
N ALA A 160 -15.72 -4.94 17.57
CA ALA A 160 -15.37 -3.78 16.73
C ALA A 160 -14.63 -4.15 15.42
N LEU A 161 -14.17 -5.40 15.27
CA LEU A 161 -13.64 -5.92 14.00
C LEU A 161 -14.75 -6.11 12.95
N ALA A 162 -16.02 -6.30 13.35
CA ALA A 162 -17.11 -6.67 12.47
C ALA A 162 -18.28 -5.67 12.49
N THR A 163 -18.06 -4.45 12.97
CA THR A 163 -19.07 -3.40 12.94
C THR A 163 -18.46 -2.00 12.90
N ASN A 164 -19.15 -1.09 12.23
CA ASN A 164 -18.88 0.36 12.27
C ASN A 164 -19.82 1.10 13.24
N ASP A 165 -20.72 0.38 13.90
CA ASP A 165 -21.67 0.89 14.89
C ASP A 165 -21.46 0.19 16.24
N ASP A 166 -20.95 0.91 17.23
CA ASP A 166 -20.66 0.38 18.56
C ASP A 166 -21.92 -0.02 19.35
N ASN A 167 -23.12 0.36 18.87
CA ASN A 167 -24.42 -0.02 19.45
C ASN A 167 -25.09 -1.19 18.71
N ALA A 168 -24.47 -1.73 17.67
CA ALA A 168 -25.03 -2.83 16.91
C ALA A 168 -25.23 -4.09 17.77
N GLU A 169 -26.34 -4.81 17.55
CA GLU A 169 -26.53 -6.12 18.18
C GLU A 169 -25.61 -7.14 17.53
N MET A 170 -24.65 -7.63 18.31
CA MET A 170 -23.66 -8.59 17.88
C MET A 170 -24.01 -10.00 18.32
N VAL A 171 -23.68 -10.99 17.50
CA VAL A 171 -23.82 -12.41 17.83
C VAL A 171 -22.46 -13.12 17.74
N THR A 172 -22.31 -14.14 18.56
CA THR A 172 -21.11 -14.96 18.61
C THR A 172 -21.49 -16.41 18.36
N ASN A 173 -20.86 -17.04 17.40
CA ASN A 173 -21.03 -18.44 17.06
C ASN A 173 -19.77 -19.22 17.41
N ARG A 174 -19.95 -20.39 18.03
CA ARG A 174 -18.87 -21.36 18.22
C ARG A 174 -18.94 -22.43 17.14
N LEU A 175 -17.82 -22.76 16.54
CA LEU A 175 -17.71 -23.73 15.47
C LEU A 175 -16.39 -24.49 15.59
N SER A 176 -16.18 -25.49 14.74
CA SER A 176 -14.89 -26.18 14.61
C SER A 176 -14.37 -26.04 13.19
N VAL A 177 -13.09 -25.70 13.07
CA VAL A 177 -12.36 -25.57 11.80
C VAL A 177 -11.20 -26.54 11.82
N ALA A 178 -11.19 -27.52 10.93
CA ALA A 178 -10.15 -28.55 10.85
C ALA A 178 -9.89 -29.28 12.20
N GLY A 179 -10.91 -29.39 13.04
CA GLY A 179 -10.83 -30.02 14.37
C GLY A 179 -10.40 -29.06 15.50
N LEU A 180 -10.05 -27.82 15.21
CA LEU A 180 -9.76 -26.78 16.20
C LEU A 180 -11.02 -26.02 16.60
N ASP A 181 -11.07 -25.57 17.86
CA ASP A 181 -12.11 -24.64 18.29
C ASP A 181 -12.01 -23.31 17.55
N ALA A 182 -13.15 -22.75 17.18
CA ALA A 182 -13.22 -21.46 16.52
C ALA A 182 -14.41 -20.64 17.03
N VAL A 183 -14.28 -19.32 16.92
CA VAL A 183 -15.30 -18.34 17.27
C VAL A 183 -15.48 -17.40 16.07
N ALA A 184 -16.73 -17.20 15.66
CA ALA A 184 -17.11 -16.17 14.71
C ALA A 184 -17.97 -15.11 15.41
N ILE A 185 -17.64 -13.83 15.21
CA ILE A 185 -18.40 -12.70 15.73
C ILE A 185 -18.82 -11.78 14.59
N GLY A 186 -20.09 -11.40 14.56
CA GLY A 186 -20.65 -10.54 13.52
C GLY A 186 -21.95 -9.87 13.98
N ARG A 187 -22.43 -8.93 13.18
CA ARG A 187 -23.75 -8.33 13.42
C ARG A 187 -24.85 -9.39 13.30
N LYS A 188 -25.89 -9.25 14.11
CA LYS A 188 -27.07 -10.10 14.02
C LYS A 188 -27.78 -9.93 12.67
N GLU A 189 -27.92 -8.70 12.21
CA GLU A 189 -28.46 -8.36 10.90
C GLU A 189 -27.32 -8.08 9.93
N GLN A 190 -27.23 -8.89 8.89
CA GLN A 190 -26.22 -8.77 7.84
C GLN A 190 -26.83 -8.04 6.62
N GLN A 191 -26.23 -6.93 6.23
CA GLN A 191 -26.62 -6.14 5.06
C GLN A 191 -25.39 -5.84 4.20
N PRO A 192 -24.84 -6.84 3.48
CA PRO A 192 -23.66 -6.66 2.66
C PRO A 192 -23.81 -5.52 1.65
N LEU A 193 -22.75 -4.73 1.47
CA LEU A 193 -22.69 -3.61 0.53
C LEU A 193 -23.76 -2.50 0.77
N SER A 194 -24.33 -2.40 1.97
CA SER A 194 -25.38 -1.42 2.30
C SER A 194 -24.86 -0.04 2.68
N MET A 195 -23.54 0.20 2.55
CA MET A 195 -22.89 1.44 2.98
C MET A 195 -23.34 2.65 2.18
N LYS A 196 -23.32 3.81 2.85
CA LYS A 196 -23.51 5.12 2.23
C LYS A 196 -22.31 6.01 2.49
N GLY A 197 -21.63 6.41 1.42
CA GLY A 197 -20.42 7.24 1.50
C GLY A 197 -19.21 6.45 2.01
N ASP A 198 -18.18 7.17 2.45
CA ASP A 198 -16.95 6.56 2.95
C ASP A 198 -17.17 5.91 4.33
N CYS A 199 -16.66 4.69 4.50
CA CYS A 199 -16.67 3.95 5.75
C CYS A 199 -15.27 3.54 6.16
N VAL A 200 -14.97 3.73 7.43
CA VAL A 200 -13.66 3.39 8.00
C VAL A 200 -13.57 1.96 8.52
N ARG A 201 -14.72 1.32 8.78
CA ARG A 201 -14.85 -0.08 9.21
C ARG A 201 -15.97 -0.74 8.43
N CYS A 202 -15.87 -2.03 8.18
CA CYS A 202 -16.98 -2.81 7.63
C CYS A 202 -18.12 -2.88 8.64
N ASP A 203 -19.37 -2.87 8.16
CA ASP A 203 -20.57 -2.90 8.98
C ASP A 203 -21.44 -4.14 8.70
N TRP A 204 -20.84 -5.16 8.12
CA TRP A 204 -21.40 -6.50 7.89
C TRP A 204 -20.25 -7.51 7.93
N GLY A 205 -20.59 -8.80 7.83
CA GLY A 205 -19.61 -9.87 7.79
C GLY A 205 -19.30 -10.46 9.16
N TRP A 206 -18.25 -11.27 9.19
CA TRP A 206 -17.90 -12.09 10.35
C TRP A 206 -16.39 -12.04 10.58
N ALA A 207 -15.96 -11.63 11.77
CA ALA A 207 -14.59 -11.82 12.24
C ALA A 207 -14.45 -13.20 12.87
N TYR A 208 -13.42 -13.94 12.48
CA TYR A 208 -13.13 -15.29 12.97
C TYR A 208 -11.83 -15.31 13.77
N LEU A 209 -11.83 -16.11 14.82
CA LEU A 209 -10.66 -16.51 15.58
C LEU A 209 -10.67 -18.03 15.67
N VAL A 210 -9.71 -18.68 15.01
CA VAL A 210 -9.49 -20.13 15.10
C VAL A 210 -8.40 -20.40 16.14
N ASN A 211 -8.58 -21.43 16.97
CA ASN A 211 -7.69 -21.84 18.03
C ASN A 211 -7.47 -20.76 19.13
N PRO A 212 -8.57 -20.24 19.73
CA PRO A 212 -8.49 -19.16 20.73
C PRO A 212 -7.74 -19.55 22.01
N VAL A 213 -7.63 -20.84 22.30
CA VAL A 213 -6.87 -21.40 23.42
C VAL A 213 -6.06 -22.58 22.92
N SER A 214 -4.75 -22.53 23.11
CA SER A 214 -3.83 -23.57 22.65
C SER A 214 -2.80 -23.92 23.73
N GLU A 215 -2.21 -25.10 23.65
CA GLU A 215 -1.22 -25.63 24.57
C GLU A 215 0.08 -25.97 23.84
N GLY A 216 1.20 -25.81 24.51
CA GLY A 216 2.54 -26.13 24.01
C GLY A 216 3.46 -24.92 23.87
N ALA A 217 4.76 -25.20 23.87
CA ALA A 217 5.80 -24.16 23.74
C ALA A 217 5.78 -23.42 22.40
N GLU A 218 5.18 -24.01 21.39
CA GLU A 218 4.83 -23.35 20.12
C GLU A 218 3.36 -23.59 19.82
N SER A 219 2.64 -22.51 19.54
CA SER A 219 1.22 -22.56 19.20
C SER A 219 0.89 -21.48 18.18
N HIS A 220 -0.18 -21.70 17.41
CA HIS A 220 -0.67 -20.69 16.48
C HIS A 220 -2.20 -20.54 16.55
N PHE A 221 -2.67 -19.44 16.01
CA PHE A 221 -4.09 -19.10 15.85
C PHE A 221 -4.30 -18.37 14.52
N ILE A 222 -5.52 -18.36 14.02
CA ILE A 222 -5.88 -17.65 12.79
C ILE A 222 -6.87 -16.53 13.12
N LEU A 223 -6.57 -15.33 12.62
CA LEU A 223 -7.48 -14.19 12.52
C LEU A 223 -7.98 -14.12 11.07
N ALA A 224 -9.29 -14.05 10.86
CA ALA A 224 -9.86 -13.96 9.53
C ALA A 224 -11.14 -13.11 9.50
N TYR A 225 -11.52 -12.66 8.30
CA TYR A 225 -12.72 -11.85 8.11
C TYR A 225 -13.47 -12.25 6.85
N ASP A 226 -14.73 -12.62 6.98
CA ASP A 226 -15.64 -12.85 5.84
C ASP A 226 -16.48 -11.60 5.57
N ASP A 227 -16.18 -10.88 4.51
CA ASP A 227 -16.94 -9.72 4.03
C ASP A 227 -18.21 -10.10 3.26
N ILE A 228 -18.49 -11.41 3.12
CA ILE A 228 -19.65 -12.03 2.47
C ILE A 228 -19.68 -11.76 0.95
N ALA A 229 -19.59 -10.52 0.52
CA ALA A 229 -19.95 -10.10 -0.83
C ALA A 229 -18.79 -9.64 -1.70
N GLY A 230 -17.61 -9.37 -1.12
CA GLY A 230 -16.52 -8.68 -1.83
C GLY A 230 -16.87 -7.22 -2.10
N LEU A 231 -16.97 -6.80 -3.37
CA LEU A 231 -17.35 -5.42 -3.72
C LEU A 231 -18.34 -5.38 -4.91
N MET A 232 -18.88 -4.20 -5.18
CA MET A 232 -19.72 -3.95 -6.36
C MET A 232 -18.93 -3.15 -7.40
N PHE A 233 -19.04 -3.58 -8.66
CA PHE A 233 -18.48 -2.83 -9.80
C PHE A 233 -19.48 -2.85 -10.97
N LEU A 234 -19.86 -1.66 -11.44
CA LEU A 234 -20.85 -1.44 -12.51
C LEU A 234 -22.17 -2.20 -12.28
N ASP A 235 -22.72 -2.07 -11.06
CA ASP A 235 -23.94 -2.73 -10.56
C ASP A 235 -23.83 -4.25 -10.39
N GLU A 236 -22.65 -4.82 -10.54
CA GLU A 236 -22.40 -6.24 -10.34
C GLU A 236 -21.65 -6.49 -9.03
N THR A 237 -22.15 -7.42 -8.22
CA THR A 237 -21.41 -7.91 -7.06
C THR A 237 -20.34 -8.89 -7.51
N LEU A 238 -19.09 -8.57 -7.22
CA LEU A 238 -17.93 -9.38 -7.55
C LEU A 238 -17.41 -10.08 -6.29
N PRO A 239 -17.21 -11.40 -6.31
CA PRO A 239 -16.64 -12.11 -5.17
C PRO A 239 -15.15 -11.79 -5.04
N ALA A 240 -14.60 -11.86 -3.82
CA ALA A 240 -13.17 -11.90 -3.61
C ALA A 240 -12.52 -13.01 -4.46
N TRP A 241 -11.31 -12.79 -4.95
CA TRP A 241 -10.66 -13.71 -5.91
C TRP A 241 -10.58 -15.13 -5.39
N TRP A 242 -10.23 -15.36 -4.12
CA TRP A 242 -10.15 -16.70 -3.52
C TRP A 242 -11.50 -17.44 -3.55
N ARG A 243 -12.62 -16.71 -3.59
CA ARG A 243 -14.00 -17.26 -3.58
C ARG A 243 -14.58 -17.45 -4.99
N ARG A 244 -13.85 -17.15 -6.07
CA ARG A 244 -14.35 -17.15 -7.45
C ARG A 244 -14.99 -18.47 -7.89
N GLU A 245 -14.52 -19.60 -7.34
CA GLU A 245 -15.06 -20.94 -7.61
C GLU A 245 -16.18 -21.33 -6.62
N GLY A 246 -16.69 -20.39 -5.80
CA GLY A 246 -17.77 -20.63 -4.84
C GLY A 246 -17.31 -21.34 -3.55
N MET A 247 -16.01 -21.29 -3.21
CA MET A 247 -15.49 -21.91 -1.99
C MET A 247 -16.17 -21.30 -0.74
N PRO A 248 -16.78 -22.12 0.16
CA PRO A 248 -17.30 -21.64 1.43
C PRO A 248 -16.17 -21.11 2.34
N PHE A 249 -16.49 -20.15 3.20
CA PHE A 249 -15.50 -19.51 4.07
C PHE A 249 -14.83 -20.50 5.03
N GLU A 250 -15.61 -21.40 5.64
CA GLU A 250 -15.08 -22.42 6.55
C GLU A 250 -14.17 -23.43 5.83
N ALA A 251 -14.44 -23.70 4.55
CA ALA A 251 -13.54 -24.54 3.74
C ALA A 251 -12.22 -23.82 3.45
N MET A 252 -12.25 -22.51 3.19
CA MET A 252 -11.05 -21.68 3.05
C MET A 252 -10.25 -21.65 4.36
N LEU A 253 -10.92 -21.48 5.52
CA LEU A 253 -10.25 -21.55 6.81
C LEU A 253 -9.58 -22.89 7.08
N ALA A 254 -10.26 -23.99 6.72
CA ALA A 254 -9.70 -25.34 6.86
C ALA A 254 -8.48 -25.56 5.94
N ALA A 255 -8.50 -25.01 4.73
CA ALA A 255 -7.35 -25.02 3.84
C ALA A 255 -6.20 -24.16 4.40
N ALA A 256 -6.51 -22.97 4.92
CA ALA A 256 -5.54 -22.10 5.54
C ALA A 256 -4.84 -22.77 6.74
N GLU A 257 -5.59 -23.48 7.58
CA GLU A 257 -5.02 -24.27 8.70
C GLU A 257 -4.10 -25.39 8.19
N ALA A 258 -4.56 -26.14 7.22
CA ALA A 258 -3.78 -27.26 6.66
C ALA A 258 -2.47 -26.78 5.99
N GLU A 259 -2.44 -25.59 5.44
CA GLU A 259 -1.29 -24.99 4.75
C GLU A 259 -0.38 -24.18 5.67
N TYR A 260 -0.72 -23.98 6.95
CA TYR A 260 -0.02 -23.08 7.88
C TYR A 260 1.50 -23.26 7.87
N ALA A 261 1.99 -24.47 8.09
CA ALA A 261 3.44 -24.73 8.18
C ALA A 261 4.18 -24.39 6.87
N ALA A 262 3.58 -24.75 5.71
CA ALA A 262 4.15 -24.45 4.40
C ALA A 262 4.11 -22.94 4.09
N LEU A 263 3.06 -22.24 4.53
CA LEU A 263 2.94 -20.79 4.33
C LEU A 263 3.92 -20.01 5.21
N VAL A 264 4.17 -20.46 6.44
CA VAL A 264 5.22 -19.88 7.32
C VAL A 264 6.59 -20.00 6.65
N GLU A 265 6.95 -21.18 6.14
CA GLU A 265 8.24 -21.40 5.45
C GLU A 265 8.36 -20.49 4.21
N LYS A 266 7.31 -20.42 3.38
CA LYS A 266 7.29 -19.53 2.20
C LYS A 266 7.40 -18.06 2.58
N ALA A 267 6.68 -17.62 3.63
CA ALA A 267 6.71 -16.25 4.10
C ALA A 267 8.08 -15.86 4.65
N ASP A 268 8.73 -16.72 5.42
CA ASP A 268 10.09 -16.49 5.92
C ASP A 268 11.08 -16.38 4.75
N ALA A 269 10.98 -17.24 3.75
CA ALA A 269 11.82 -17.17 2.55
C ALA A 269 11.58 -15.88 1.76
N PHE A 270 10.32 -15.45 1.63
CA PHE A 270 9.95 -14.19 0.98
C PHE A 270 10.51 -12.99 1.76
N ASP A 271 10.30 -12.93 3.07
CA ASP A 271 10.78 -11.86 3.95
C ASP A 271 12.30 -11.69 3.85
N VAL A 272 13.04 -12.79 3.93
CA VAL A 272 14.50 -12.81 3.76
C VAL A 272 14.90 -12.37 2.35
N GLY A 273 14.25 -12.88 1.32
CA GLY A 273 14.54 -12.59 -0.09
C GLY A 273 14.30 -11.12 -0.43
N MET A 274 13.17 -10.55 -0.03
CA MET A 274 12.84 -9.16 -0.28
C MET A 274 13.75 -8.23 0.52
N THR A 275 13.97 -8.49 1.81
CA THR A 275 14.88 -7.70 2.64
C THR A 275 16.27 -7.66 2.01
N LYS A 276 16.80 -8.81 1.55
CA LYS A 276 18.10 -8.88 0.87
C LYS A 276 18.12 -8.04 -0.42
N ARG A 277 17.08 -8.16 -1.27
CA ARG A 277 16.98 -7.36 -2.52
C ARG A 277 16.96 -5.87 -2.21
N MET A 278 16.11 -5.41 -1.29
CA MET A 278 15.98 -3.99 -0.96
C MET A 278 17.22 -3.44 -0.26
N THR A 279 17.91 -4.25 0.56
CA THR A 279 19.20 -3.89 1.16
C THR A 279 20.28 -3.71 0.09
N ALA A 280 20.29 -4.54 -0.94
CA ALA A 280 21.24 -4.39 -2.06
C ALA A 280 21.01 -3.06 -2.81
N VAL A 281 19.73 -2.70 -3.06
CA VAL A 281 19.34 -1.46 -3.74
C VAL A 281 19.70 -0.21 -2.91
N GLY A 282 19.22 -0.12 -1.65
CA GLY A 282 19.22 1.11 -0.86
C GLY A 282 19.74 0.98 0.57
N GLY A 283 20.31 -0.17 0.96
CA GLY A 283 20.78 -0.41 2.33
C GLY A 283 19.64 -0.76 3.29
N GLU A 284 20.02 -1.03 4.56
CA GLU A 284 19.11 -1.52 5.59
C GLU A 284 17.93 -0.57 5.86
N LYS A 285 18.19 0.73 5.96
CA LYS A 285 17.15 1.75 6.17
C LYS A 285 16.10 1.74 5.06
N TYR A 286 16.53 1.58 3.82
CA TYR A 286 15.64 1.47 2.67
C TYR A 286 14.80 0.19 2.74
N ALA A 287 15.43 -0.94 3.08
CA ALA A 287 14.72 -2.22 3.24
C ALA A 287 13.65 -2.16 4.34
N GLN A 288 13.91 -1.50 5.47
CA GLN A 288 12.94 -1.30 6.55
C GLN A 288 11.73 -0.47 6.09
N LEU A 289 11.94 0.61 5.33
CA LEU A 289 10.86 1.40 4.75
C LEU A 289 10.05 0.61 3.70
N CYS A 290 10.73 -0.18 2.88
CA CYS A 290 10.08 -1.07 1.91
C CYS A 290 9.21 -2.13 2.59
N ALA A 291 9.63 -2.69 3.72
CA ALA A 291 8.83 -3.66 4.48
C ALA A 291 7.50 -3.05 4.96
N LEU A 292 7.54 -1.83 5.53
CA LEU A 292 6.32 -1.09 5.90
C LEU A 292 5.45 -0.76 4.69
N ALA A 293 6.07 -0.26 3.61
CA ALA A 293 5.37 0.16 2.40
C ALA A 293 4.68 -1.02 1.71
N TYR A 294 5.31 -2.20 1.66
CA TYR A 294 4.73 -3.42 1.11
C TYR A 294 3.43 -3.81 1.83
N ARG A 295 3.50 -3.94 3.16
CA ARG A 295 2.37 -4.31 4.02
C ARG A 295 1.20 -3.35 3.82
N GLN A 296 1.46 -2.06 3.94
CA GLN A 296 0.43 -1.03 3.87
C GLN A 296 -0.16 -0.90 2.48
N SER A 297 0.67 -0.93 1.45
CA SER A 297 0.22 -0.74 0.07
C SER A 297 -0.80 -1.80 -0.35
N PHE A 298 -0.55 -3.07 -0.03
CA PHE A 298 -1.48 -4.16 -0.33
C PHE A 298 -2.66 -4.23 0.64
N ALA A 299 -2.49 -3.83 1.91
CA ALA A 299 -3.61 -3.75 2.86
C ALA A 299 -4.66 -2.70 2.49
N ALA A 300 -4.32 -1.76 1.61
CA ALA A 300 -5.26 -0.76 1.09
C ALA A 300 -5.98 -1.21 -0.20
N CYS A 301 -5.82 -2.48 -0.62
CA CYS A 301 -6.35 -3.02 -1.87
C CYS A 301 -7.15 -4.29 -1.65
N GLN A 302 -8.21 -4.46 -2.46
CA GLN A 302 -8.97 -5.71 -2.56
C GLN A 302 -8.91 -6.24 -3.99
N VAL A 303 -8.70 -7.56 -4.15
CA VAL A 303 -8.72 -8.24 -5.45
C VAL A 303 -9.96 -9.11 -5.54
N VAL A 304 -10.72 -8.92 -6.61
CA VAL A 304 -11.96 -9.64 -6.89
C VAL A 304 -11.91 -10.31 -8.25
N ALA A 305 -12.84 -11.22 -8.49
CA ALA A 305 -12.95 -11.91 -9.77
C ALA A 305 -14.02 -11.25 -10.65
N ALA A 306 -13.62 -10.81 -11.84
CA ALA A 306 -14.57 -10.38 -12.86
C ALA A 306 -15.25 -11.59 -13.53
N LYS A 307 -16.40 -11.38 -14.18
CA LYS A 307 -17.15 -12.44 -14.87
C LYS A 307 -16.38 -13.09 -16.03
N ASN A 308 -15.45 -12.37 -16.64
CA ASN A 308 -14.56 -12.90 -17.68
C ASN A 308 -13.43 -13.79 -17.12
N GLY A 309 -13.37 -13.96 -15.79
CA GLY A 309 -12.35 -14.75 -15.12
C GLY A 309 -11.03 -14.01 -14.85
N HIS A 310 -10.96 -12.70 -15.15
CA HIS A 310 -9.77 -11.89 -14.83
C HIS A 310 -9.83 -11.36 -13.39
N PRO A 311 -8.70 -11.23 -12.72
CA PRO A 311 -8.63 -10.49 -11.47
C PRO A 311 -8.79 -8.99 -11.73
N LEU A 312 -9.55 -8.30 -10.87
CA LEU A 312 -9.60 -6.85 -10.78
C LEU A 312 -9.14 -6.43 -9.38
N MET A 313 -8.30 -5.41 -9.29
CA MET A 313 -7.81 -4.90 -8.02
C MET A 313 -8.27 -3.46 -7.83
N PHE A 314 -8.83 -3.20 -6.66
CA PHE A 314 -9.31 -1.88 -6.28
C PHE A 314 -8.61 -1.42 -5.01
N SER A 315 -7.91 -0.30 -5.09
CA SER A 315 -7.45 0.43 -3.92
C SER A 315 -8.60 1.20 -3.28
N LYS A 316 -8.60 1.33 -1.96
CA LYS A 316 -9.43 2.30 -1.25
C LYS A 316 -8.56 3.50 -0.90
N GLU A 317 -9.01 4.69 -1.20
CA GLU A 317 -8.38 5.92 -0.76
C GLU A 317 -8.70 6.18 0.72
N ASN A 318 -7.95 5.53 1.58
CA ASN A 318 -8.10 5.60 3.03
C ASN A 318 -7.83 7.01 3.57
N THR A 319 -8.61 7.44 4.56
CA THR A 319 -8.54 8.75 5.25
C THR A 319 -8.68 10.01 4.38
N SER A 320 -9.03 9.88 3.11
CA SER A 320 -9.30 11.00 2.21
C SER A 320 -10.80 11.11 1.93
N ASN A 321 -11.31 10.45 0.91
CA ASN A 321 -12.70 10.52 0.48
C ASN A 321 -13.33 9.13 0.25
N GLY A 322 -12.55 8.06 0.40
CA GLY A 322 -12.99 6.68 0.20
C GLY A 322 -13.13 6.27 -1.26
N SER A 323 -12.64 7.05 -2.22
CA SER A 323 -12.66 6.66 -3.64
C SER A 323 -11.97 5.32 -3.85
N MET A 324 -12.44 4.55 -4.83
CA MET A 324 -11.88 3.24 -5.15
C MET A 324 -11.38 3.17 -6.59
N GLY A 325 -10.25 2.44 -6.77
CA GLY A 325 -9.60 2.33 -8.06
C GLY A 325 -9.13 3.70 -8.57
N THR A 326 -8.72 4.58 -7.64
CA THR A 326 -8.35 5.96 -7.94
C THR A 326 -7.05 6.02 -8.71
N VAL A 327 -7.04 6.71 -9.85
CA VAL A 327 -5.93 6.73 -10.80
C VAL A 327 -4.69 7.40 -10.20
N ASP A 328 -4.83 8.55 -9.55
CA ASP A 328 -3.73 9.26 -8.92
C ASP A 328 -3.25 8.61 -7.59
N VAL A 329 -3.92 7.54 -7.15
CA VAL A 329 -3.54 6.71 -5.99
C VAL A 329 -2.81 5.44 -6.42
N PHE A 330 -3.25 4.74 -7.47
CA PHE A 330 -2.48 3.60 -7.95
C PHE A 330 -1.26 4.02 -8.79
N TYR A 331 -1.26 5.19 -9.40
CA TYR A 331 -0.10 5.70 -10.15
C TYR A 331 1.17 5.79 -9.27
N PRO A 332 1.16 6.40 -8.08
CA PRO A 332 2.33 6.31 -7.19
C PRO A 332 2.61 4.90 -6.66
N GLN A 333 1.61 4.00 -6.55
CA GLN A 333 1.80 2.60 -6.16
C GLN A 333 2.48 1.75 -7.26
N LEU A 334 2.39 2.19 -8.50
CA LEU A 334 2.76 1.42 -9.70
C LEU A 334 4.16 0.77 -9.64
N PRO A 335 5.21 1.40 -9.10
CA PRO A 335 6.53 0.77 -9.00
C PRO A 335 6.54 -0.54 -8.21
N LEU A 336 5.79 -0.61 -7.11
CA LEU A 336 5.63 -1.86 -6.34
C LEU A 336 4.92 -2.93 -7.19
N LEU A 337 3.84 -2.57 -7.86
CA LEU A 337 3.05 -3.49 -8.67
C LEU A 337 3.89 -4.06 -9.83
N LEU A 338 4.58 -3.21 -10.59
CA LEU A 338 5.45 -3.61 -11.69
C LEU A 338 6.67 -4.43 -11.25
N LEU A 339 7.15 -4.22 -10.03
CA LEU A 339 8.25 -4.97 -9.47
C LEU A 339 7.84 -6.39 -9.10
N GLU A 340 6.65 -6.56 -8.50
CA GLU A 340 6.23 -7.80 -7.87
C GLU A 340 5.23 -8.61 -8.73
N SER A 341 4.33 -7.96 -9.52
CA SER A 341 3.31 -8.70 -10.30
C SER A 341 2.69 -7.87 -11.43
N THR A 342 2.98 -8.23 -12.67
CA THR A 342 2.30 -7.65 -13.84
C THR A 342 0.80 -7.97 -13.86
N VAL A 343 0.39 -9.12 -13.30
CA VAL A 343 -1.03 -9.49 -13.15
C VAL A 343 -1.77 -8.50 -12.25
N LEU A 344 -1.21 -8.16 -11.09
CA LEU A 344 -1.80 -7.15 -10.20
C LEU A 344 -1.73 -5.74 -10.80
N THR A 345 -0.66 -5.43 -11.55
CA THR A 345 -0.56 -4.18 -12.30
C THR A 345 -1.71 -4.04 -13.30
N ARG A 346 -1.93 -5.06 -14.13
CA ARG A 346 -3.06 -5.10 -15.07
C ARG A 346 -4.39 -4.99 -14.33
N ALA A 347 -4.57 -5.77 -13.27
CA ALA A 347 -5.79 -5.80 -12.47
C ALA A 347 -6.13 -4.43 -11.85
N SER A 348 -5.13 -3.56 -11.58
CA SER A 348 -5.37 -2.20 -11.07
C SER A 348 -5.77 -1.20 -12.16
N LEU A 349 -5.32 -1.39 -13.41
CA LEU A 349 -5.61 -0.51 -14.54
C LEU A 349 -6.93 -0.86 -15.24
N GLU A 350 -7.25 -2.15 -15.35
CA GLU A 350 -8.40 -2.65 -16.09
C GLU A 350 -9.75 -2.05 -15.62
N PRO A 351 -10.03 -1.84 -14.32
CA PRO A 351 -11.29 -1.21 -13.87
C PRO A 351 -11.55 0.17 -14.50
N ILE A 352 -10.52 1.01 -14.62
CA ILE A 352 -10.63 2.34 -15.25
C ILE A 352 -10.94 2.21 -16.74
N MET A 353 -10.28 1.28 -17.44
CA MET A 353 -10.49 1.03 -18.86
C MET A 353 -11.93 0.54 -19.13
N VAL A 354 -12.40 -0.43 -18.34
CA VAL A 354 -13.76 -0.96 -18.40
C VAL A 354 -14.79 0.13 -18.11
N TYR A 355 -14.57 0.94 -17.07
CA TYR A 355 -15.46 2.04 -16.72
C TYR A 355 -15.52 3.11 -17.82
N ALA A 356 -14.39 3.53 -18.37
CA ALA A 356 -14.33 4.48 -19.47
C ALA A 356 -15.07 3.97 -20.73
N ALA A 357 -14.99 2.66 -21.01
CA ALA A 357 -15.65 2.03 -22.16
C ALA A 357 -17.12 1.67 -21.91
N SER A 358 -17.62 1.72 -20.68
CA SER A 358 -18.97 1.27 -20.30
C SER A 358 -20.12 2.16 -20.81
N GLY A 359 -19.79 3.33 -21.38
CA GLY A 359 -20.76 4.37 -21.75
C GLY A 359 -21.28 5.20 -20.58
N ARG A 360 -20.86 4.92 -19.34
CA ARG A 360 -21.18 5.74 -18.14
C ARG A 360 -20.29 6.97 -18.03
N TRP A 361 -19.04 6.87 -18.52
CA TRP A 361 -18.11 8.00 -18.62
C TRP A 361 -18.32 8.74 -19.95
N GLN A 362 -18.65 10.04 -19.88
CA GLN A 362 -19.07 10.83 -21.05
C GLN A 362 -18.03 11.86 -21.49
N PHE A 363 -16.82 11.87 -20.90
CA PHE A 363 -15.80 12.87 -21.15
C PHE A 363 -14.66 12.32 -22.01
N ASP A 364 -13.95 13.22 -22.71
CA ASP A 364 -12.84 12.87 -23.61
C ASP A 364 -11.49 12.71 -22.86
N TYR A 365 -11.51 12.69 -21.54
CA TYR A 365 -10.35 12.46 -20.67
C TYR A 365 -10.59 11.27 -19.74
N ALA A 366 -9.50 10.80 -19.09
CA ALA A 366 -9.56 9.66 -18.19
C ALA A 366 -10.35 9.97 -16.90
N PRO A 367 -11.14 9.02 -16.37
CA PRO A 367 -11.80 9.20 -15.07
C PRO A 367 -10.78 9.17 -13.94
N HIS A 368 -11.10 9.85 -12.82
CA HIS A 368 -10.30 9.85 -11.62
C HIS A 368 -10.44 8.55 -10.80
N ASP A 369 -11.65 8.02 -10.66
CA ASP A 369 -11.99 6.83 -9.87
C ASP A 369 -13.20 6.10 -10.47
N VAL A 370 -13.57 4.97 -9.86
CA VAL A 370 -14.76 4.21 -10.30
C VAL A 370 -15.90 4.24 -9.28
N GLY A 371 -15.77 4.98 -8.18
CA GLY A 371 -16.80 5.11 -7.14
C GLY A 371 -16.25 5.25 -5.74
N THR A 372 -17.10 5.08 -4.73
CA THR A 372 -16.70 5.06 -3.31
C THR A 372 -16.69 3.63 -2.81
N TYR A 373 -15.55 3.18 -2.26
CA TYR A 373 -15.36 1.81 -1.79
C TYR A 373 -16.41 1.40 -0.75
N PRO A 374 -17.05 0.23 -0.89
CA PRO A 374 -16.83 -0.84 -1.86
C PRO A 374 -17.79 -0.79 -3.07
N LEU A 375 -18.35 0.37 -3.43
CA LEU A 375 -19.39 0.54 -4.46
C LEU A 375 -18.82 1.28 -5.68
N GLY A 376 -18.30 0.53 -6.64
CA GLY A 376 -17.65 1.02 -7.87
C GLY A 376 -18.65 1.26 -9.02
N ASN A 377 -19.69 2.08 -8.81
CA ASN A 377 -20.76 2.29 -9.80
C ASN A 377 -20.60 3.55 -10.66
N GLY A 378 -19.43 4.15 -10.64
CA GLY A 378 -19.08 5.35 -11.38
C GLY A 378 -18.47 6.41 -10.49
N GLN A 379 -17.63 7.25 -11.07
CA GLN A 379 -16.91 8.32 -10.37
C GLN A 379 -17.87 9.20 -9.57
N THR A 380 -17.50 9.42 -8.29
CA THR A 380 -18.22 10.34 -7.39
C THR A 380 -17.40 11.57 -7.04
N TYR A 381 -16.08 11.45 -7.12
CA TYR A 381 -15.16 12.53 -6.82
C TYR A 381 -15.36 13.71 -7.78
N HIS A 382 -15.64 14.88 -7.20
CA HIS A 382 -15.82 16.16 -7.92
C HIS A 382 -16.75 16.13 -9.15
N MET A 383 -17.73 15.20 -9.19
CA MET A 383 -18.73 15.19 -10.26
C MET A 383 -19.78 16.27 -10.07
N THR A 384 -20.30 16.41 -8.85
CA THR A 384 -21.31 17.41 -8.53
C THR A 384 -20.96 18.18 -7.27
N ASP A 385 -21.36 19.44 -7.21
CA ASP A 385 -21.34 20.23 -5.99
C ASP A 385 -22.41 19.69 -5.02
N ARG A 386 -22.02 19.30 -3.83
CA ARG A 386 -22.91 18.66 -2.85
C ARG A 386 -24.04 19.58 -2.36
N LYS A 387 -23.86 20.91 -2.44
CA LYS A 387 -24.86 21.89 -1.97
C LYS A 387 -25.84 22.27 -3.07
N THR A 388 -25.35 22.44 -4.30
CA THR A 388 -26.16 22.92 -5.43
C THR A 388 -26.65 21.80 -6.34
N GLY A 389 -26.05 20.61 -6.29
CA GLY A 389 -26.30 19.50 -7.22
C GLY A 389 -25.82 19.75 -8.64
N GLN A 390 -25.14 20.86 -8.90
CA GLN A 390 -24.64 21.21 -10.24
C GLN A 390 -23.33 20.45 -10.52
N MET A 391 -23.09 20.16 -11.79
CA MET A 391 -21.84 19.55 -12.24
C MET A 391 -20.67 20.51 -11.99
N ARG A 392 -19.59 19.96 -11.44
CA ARG A 392 -18.35 20.73 -11.22
C ARG A 392 -17.59 20.98 -12.53
N PRO A 393 -16.75 22.04 -12.57
CA PRO A 393 -15.83 22.26 -13.70
C PRO A 393 -14.89 21.07 -13.93
N ASP A 394 -14.39 20.92 -15.16
CA ASP A 394 -13.41 19.89 -15.50
C ASP A 394 -12.13 19.99 -14.67
N ALA A 395 -11.71 21.22 -14.34
CA ALA A 395 -10.54 21.47 -13.49
C ALA A 395 -10.58 20.75 -12.14
N ASP A 396 -11.78 20.57 -11.57
CA ASP A 396 -11.98 19.85 -10.31
C ASP A 396 -11.84 18.33 -10.49
N ARG A 397 -11.91 17.81 -11.73
CA ARG A 397 -11.80 16.38 -12.07
C ARG A 397 -10.41 15.95 -12.54
N MET A 398 -9.45 16.86 -12.55
CA MET A 398 -8.03 16.62 -12.85
C MET A 398 -7.75 15.97 -14.22
N PRO A 399 -8.31 16.46 -15.33
CA PRO A 399 -8.27 15.74 -16.61
C PRO A 399 -6.84 15.52 -17.16
N ILE A 400 -5.93 16.50 -17.02
CA ILE A 400 -4.54 16.35 -17.49
C ILE A 400 -3.79 15.35 -16.63
N GLU A 401 -4.01 15.41 -15.32
CA GLU A 401 -3.41 14.48 -14.36
C GLU A 401 -3.74 13.04 -14.70
N GLU A 402 -5.04 12.73 -14.85
CA GLU A 402 -5.50 11.37 -15.02
C GLU A 402 -5.18 10.79 -16.40
N CYS A 403 -5.27 11.61 -17.46
CA CYS A 403 -4.80 11.19 -18.78
C CYS A 403 -3.32 10.85 -18.77
N GLY A 404 -2.49 11.70 -18.13
CA GLY A 404 -1.06 11.46 -18.01
C GLY A 404 -0.74 10.20 -17.23
N ASN A 405 -1.38 10.01 -16.08
CA ASN A 405 -1.23 8.84 -15.22
C ASN A 405 -1.56 7.55 -15.97
N MET A 406 -2.72 7.50 -16.66
CA MET A 406 -3.15 6.31 -17.41
C MET A 406 -2.23 5.98 -18.57
N LEU A 407 -1.85 6.97 -19.40
CA LEU A 407 -0.98 6.74 -20.57
C LEU A 407 0.39 6.20 -20.16
N ILE A 408 0.99 6.77 -19.10
CA ILE A 408 2.29 6.32 -18.57
C ILE A 408 2.15 4.92 -17.96
N SER A 409 1.10 4.67 -17.19
CA SER A 409 0.87 3.36 -16.53
C SER A 409 0.63 2.24 -17.54
N LEU A 410 -0.16 2.49 -18.58
CA LEU A 410 -0.40 1.54 -19.66
C LEU A 410 0.88 1.23 -20.44
N CYS A 411 1.73 2.24 -20.68
CA CYS A 411 3.03 2.03 -21.31
C CYS A 411 3.97 1.21 -20.41
N ALA A 412 4.03 1.50 -19.12
CA ALA A 412 4.86 0.76 -18.17
C ALA A 412 4.42 -0.70 -18.07
N LEU A 413 3.10 -0.97 -18.05
CA LEU A 413 2.56 -2.33 -18.11
C LEU A 413 2.92 -3.02 -19.44
N ALA A 414 2.75 -2.32 -20.58
CA ALA A 414 3.06 -2.89 -21.89
C ALA A 414 4.53 -3.28 -22.04
N VAL A 415 5.44 -2.50 -21.47
CA VAL A 415 6.88 -2.81 -21.40
C VAL A 415 7.12 -4.05 -20.53
N ALA A 416 6.49 -4.10 -19.34
CA ALA A 416 6.67 -5.22 -18.40
C ALA A 416 6.07 -6.54 -18.91
N GLU A 417 5.03 -6.49 -19.74
CA GLU A 417 4.39 -7.68 -20.34
C GLU A 417 4.92 -8.02 -21.74
N ASP A 418 5.79 -7.19 -22.30
CA ASP A 418 6.19 -7.24 -23.72
C ASP A 418 4.95 -7.28 -24.65
N SER A 419 3.90 -6.56 -24.28
CA SER A 419 2.61 -6.60 -24.98
C SER A 419 1.76 -5.36 -24.70
N PRO A 420 1.28 -4.64 -25.71
CA PRO A 420 0.38 -3.51 -25.56
C PRO A 420 -1.11 -3.94 -25.50
N SER A 421 -1.41 -5.19 -25.08
CA SER A 421 -2.74 -5.80 -25.24
C SER A 421 -3.84 -5.00 -24.54
N LEU A 422 -3.65 -4.58 -23.27
CA LEU A 422 -4.66 -3.80 -22.54
C LEU A 422 -4.90 -2.44 -23.21
N ALA A 423 -3.84 -1.69 -23.54
CA ALA A 423 -3.98 -0.41 -24.25
C ALA A 423 -4.62 -0.63 -25.64
N GLY A 424 -4.28 -1.73 -26.31
CA GLY A 424 -4.79 -2.09 -27.63
C GLY A 424 -6.28 -2.39 -27.66
N GLU A 425 -6.82 -3.03 -26.62
CA GLU A 425 -8.25 -3.33 -26.46
C GLU A 425 -9.09 -2.04 -26.35
N TYR A 426 -8.55 -1.02 -25.67
CA TYR A 426 -9.23 0.25 -25.43
C TYR A 426 -8.61 1.42 -26.21
N TRP A 427 -8.01 1.15 -27.38
CA TRP A 427 -7.19 2.12 -28.11
C TRP A 427 -7.88 3.45 -28.42
N ASP A 428 -9.17 3.43 -28.71
CA ASP A 428 -9.94 4.65 -28.99
C ASP A 428 -10.02 5.59 -27.76
N HIS A 429 -10.09 5.02 -26.56
CA HIS A 429 -10.05 5.80 -25.31
C HIS A 429 -8.64 6.33 -25.04
N VAL A 430 -7.64 5.49 -25.20
CA VAL A 430 -6.22 5.86 -25.05
C VAL A 430 -5.85 6.98 -26.03
N THR A 431 -6.36 6.91 -27.27
CA THR A 431 -6.17 7.97 -28.27
C THR A 431 -6.87 9.28 -27.89
N ARG A 432 -8.11 9.25 -27.43
CA ARG A 432 -8.80 10.45 -26.95
C ARG A 432 -8.08 11.13 -25.79
N TRP A 433 -7.51 10.36 -24.87
CA TRP A 433 -6.77 10.90 -23.74
C TRP A 433 -5.48 11.62 -24.16
N VAL A 434 -4.73 11.07 -25.13
CA VAL A 434 -3.53 11.77 -25.63
C VAL A 434 -3.89 13.01 -26.46
N GLU A 435 -5.00 12.98 -27.23
CA GLU A 435 -5.51 14.15 -27.97
C GLU A 435 -5.97 15.27 -27.02
N TYR A 436 -6.57 14.91 -25.87
CA TYR A 436 -6.86 15.87 -24.81
C TYR A 436 -5.57 16.54 -24.28
N LEU A 437 -4.52 15.75 -24.00
CA LEU A 437 -3.22 16.28 -23.58
C LEU A 437 -2.54 17.12 -24.70
N GLU A 438 -2.67 16.75 -25.97
CA GLU A 438 -2.16 17.54 -27.11
C GLU A 438 -2.76 18.96 -27.11
N SER A 439 -4.04 19.07 -26.72
CA SER A 439 -4.76 20.33 -26.67
C SER A 439 -4.47 21.18 -25.43
N PHE A 440 -4.28 20.56 -24.25
CA PHE A 440 -4.27 21.26 -22.97
C PHE A 440 -3.06 20.97 -22.06
N GLY A 441 -2.24 19.95 -22.37
CA GLY A 441 -1.28 19.39 -21.42
C GLY A 441 0.02 20.17 -21.31
N PHE A 442 0.46 20.91 -22.34
CA PHE A 442 1.75 21.60 -22.28
C PHE A 442 1.75 22.79 -21.32
N ASP A 443 0.70 23.59 -21.34
CA ASP A 443 0.52 24.73 -20.43
C ASP A 443 -0.82 24.56 -19.69
N PRO A 444 -0.82 23.79 -18.59
CA PRO A 444 -2.04 23.45 -17.88
C PRO A 444 -2.79 24.68 -17.37
N GLY A 445 -4.10 24.71 -17.58
CA GLY A 445 -4.99 25.70 -16.95
C GLY A 445 -5.07 25.50 -15.43
N GLU A 446 -5.93 26.27 -14.80
CA GLU A 446 -6.17 26.16 -13.35
C GLU A 446 -6.91 24.85 -13.06
N GLN A 447 -6.18 23.87 -12.51
CA GLN A 447 -6.73 22.58 -12.11
C GLN A 447 -5.97 21.97 -10.94
N LEU A 448 -6.57 20.93 -10.34
CA LEU A 448 -5.91 20.05 -9.38
C LEU A 448 -4.95 19.07 -10.09
N CYS A 449 -4.04 18.52 -9.34
CA CYS A 449 -3.16 17.40 -9.72
C CYS A 449 -2.85 16.58 -8.47
N THR A 450 -1.97 15.58 -8.51
CA THR A 450 -1.59 14.77 -7.33
C THR A 450 -1.06 15.61 -6.15
N ASP A 451 -0.78 16.88 -6.36
CA ASP A 451 -0.45 17.88 -5.33
C ASP A 451 -1.67 18.74 -4.95
N ASP A 452 -2.89 18.21 -5.12
CA ASP A 452 -4.18 18.89 -4.97
C ASP A 452 -4.42 19.48 -3.58
N PHE A 453 -3.85 18.85 -2.55
CA PHE A 453 -3.87 19.37 -1.17
C PHE A 453 -3.12 20.72 -1.00
N ALA A 454 -2.35 21.14 -2.00
CA ALA A 454 -1.80 22.50 -2.11
C ALA A 454 -2.71 23.44 -2.91
N GLY A 455 -3.82 22.94 -3.46
CA GLY A 455 -4.84 23.66 -4.22
C GLY A 455 -4.55 23.75 -5.72
N HIS A 456 -5.51 24.32 -6.46
CA HIS A 456 -5.42 24.55 -7.89
C HIS A 456 -4.19 25.37 -8.27
N LEU A 457 -3.59 25.06 -9.41
CA LEU A 457 -2.42 25.75 -9.94
C LEU A 457 -2.43 25.74 -11.47
N SER A 458 -2.49 26.93 -12.07
CA SER A 458 -2.23 27.10 -13.49
C SER A 458 -0.74 27.06 -13.80
N HIS A 459 -0.40 26.74 -15.04
CA HIS A 459 0.96 26.75 -15.55
C HIS A 459 1.92 25.82 -14.82
N ASN A 460 1.40 24.75 -14.21
CA ASN A 460 2.16 23.80 -13.39
C ASN A 460 3.21 23.06 -14.22
N ALA A 461 4.49 23.31 -13.93
CA ALA A 461 5.60 22.76 -14.68
C ALA A 461 5.73 21.22 -14.55
N ASN A 462 5.40 20.64 -13.38
CA ASN A 462 5.45 19.19 -13.19
C ASN A 462 4.27 18.47 -13.85
N LEU A 463 3.09 19.11 -13.93
CA LEU A 463 1.95 18.58 -14.66
C LEU A 463 2.16 18.65 -16.19
N SER A 464 2.77 19.75 -16.69
CA SER A 464 3.23 19.84 -18.06
C SER A 464 4.25 18.75 -18.42
N LEU A 465 5.20 18.48 -17.52
CA LEU A 465 6.19 17.42 -17.69
C LEU A 465 5.53 16.03 -17.76
N LYS A 466 4.49 15.78 -16.96
CA LYS A 466 3.69 14.54 -17.03
C LYS A 466 3.07 14.37 -18.43
N SER A 467 2.53 15.43 -19.02
CA SER A 467 1.97 15.40 -20.39
C SER A 467 3.04 15.06 -21.43
N ILE A 468 4.26 15.60 -21.30
CA ILE A 468 5.38 15.28 -22.20
C ILE A 468 5.76 13.79 -22.07
N MET A 469 5.83 13.26 -20.84
CA MET A 469 6.06 11.82 -20.63
C MET A 469 4.93 10.97 -21.21
N ALA A 470 3.69 11.42 -21.12
CA ALA A 470 2.53 10.74 -21.69
C ALA A 470 2.55 10.71 -23.23
N PHE A 471 3.04 11.76 -23.91
CA PHE A 471 3.25 11.75 -25.37
C PHE A 471 4.29 10.68 -25.75
N ALA A 472 5.41 10.62 -25.05
CA ALA A 472 6.44 9.60 -25.29
C ALA A 472 5.90 8.18 -25.00
N ALA A 473 5.12 8.02 -23.94
CA ALA A 473 4.47 6.76 -23.56
C ALA A 473 3.47 6.28 -24.65
N TYR A 474 2.62 7.19 -25.15
CA TYR A 474 1.69 6.87 -26.23
C TYR A 474 2.42 6.55 -27.55
N ALA A 475 3.50 7.29 -27.87
CA ALA A 475 4.34 6.98 -29.02
C ALA A 475 4.90 5.55 -28.94
N HIS A 476 5.39 5.15 -27.77
CA HIS A 476 5.90 3.81 -27.55
C HIS A 476 4.81 2.73 -27.64
N LEU A 477 3.63 2.96 -27.06
CA LEU A 477 2.46 2.07 -27.23
C LEU A 477 2.06 1.92 -28.71
N ALA A 478 2.06 3.02 -29.47
CA ALA A 478 1.77 3.01 -30.91
C ALA A 478 2.84 2.21 -31.70
N GLU A 479 4.10 2.33 -31.32
CA GLU A 479 5.21 1.55 -31.90
C GLU A 479 5.02 0.05 -31.67
N LEU A 480 4.75 -0.38 -30.43
CA LEU A 480 4.46 -1.77 -30.08
C LEU A 480 3.25 -2.34 -30.85
N ARG A 481 2.31 -1.49 -31.22
CA ARG A 481 1.16 -1.84 -32.07
C ARG A 481 1.46 -1.79 -33.58
N GLY A 482 2.65 -1.40 -34.00
CA GLY A 482 3.00 -1.25 -35.40
C GLY A 482 2.42 0.00 -36.09
N LEU A 483 1.87 0.97 -35.33
CA LEU A 483 1.27 2.21 -35.83
C LEU A 483 2.36 3.29 -36.04
N LYS A 484 3.26 3.08 -37.00
CA LYS A 484 4.50 3.84 -37.17
C LYS A 484 4.31 5.33 -37.33
N ASP A 485 3.31 5.77 -38.11
CA ASP A 485 3.05 7.19 -38.35
C ASP A 485 2.55 7.89 -37.08
N VAL A 486 1.69 7.21 -36.31
CA VAL A 486 1.22 7.68 -35.00
C VAL A 486 2.37 7.76 -34.00
N ALA A 487 3.19 6.74 -33.92
CA ALA A 487 4.38 6.72 -33.08
C ALA A 487 5.33 7.87 -33.41
N ALA A 488 5.63 8.09 -34.70
CA ALA A 488 6.48 9.18 -35.15
C ALA A 488 5.91 10.57 -34.82
N LYS A 489 4.58 10.78 -34.99
CA LYS A 489 3.90 12.03 -34.61
C LYS A 489 4.10 12.37 -33.15
N TYR A 490 3.76 11.45 -32.25
CA TYR A 490 3.77 11.73 -30.81
C TYR A 490 5.18 11.72 -30.23
N ARG A 491 6.11 10.97 -30.83
CA ARG A 491 7.53 11.05 -30.48
C ARG A 491 8.08 12.45 -30.81
N ALA A 492 7.82 12.96 -32.00
CA ALA A 492 8.24 14.30 -32.40
C ALA A 492 7.59 15.38 -31.52
N LEU A 493 6.31 15.22 -31.14
CA LEU A 493 5.62 16.13 -30.23
C LEU A 493 6.29 16.19 -28.86
N ALA A 494 6.65 15.02 -28.29
CA ALA A 494 7.37 14.94 -27.03
C ALA A 494 8.74 15.61 -27.10
N GLU A 495 9.52 15.33 -28.15
CA GLU A 495 10.86 15.89 -28.37
C GLU A 495 10.84 17.42 -28.60
N ASP A 496 9.85 17.95 -29.34
CA ASP A 496 9.67 19.40 -29.53
C ASP A 496 9.27 20.11 -28.23
N ALA A 497 8.48 19.46 -27.39
CA ALA A 497 8.03 20.02 -26.13
C ALA A 497 9.18 20.19 -25.11
N VAL A 498 10.21 19.35 -25.12
CA VAL A 498 11.30 19.37 -24.13
C VAL A 498 12.04 20.72 -24.10
N PRO A 499 12.62 21.25 -25.19
CA PRO A 499 13.31 22.54 -25.15
C PRO A 499 12.39 23.70 -24.80
N ARG A 500 11.10 23.62 -25.18
CA ARG A 500 10.09 24.62 -24.82
C ARG A 500 9.84 24.60 -23.32
N TRP A 501 9.71 23.40 -22.73
CA TRP A 501 9.53 23.22 -21.29
C TRP A 501 10.73 23.74 -20.50
N ILE A 502 11.94 23.36 -20.90
CA ILE A 502 13.20 23.83 -20.25
C ILE A 502 13.23 25.37 -20.22
N LYS A 503 12.91 26.02 -21.36
CA LYS A 503 12.87 27.48 -21.45
C LYS A 503 11.77 28.10 -20.57
N ALA A 504 10.58 27.52 -20.55
CA ALA A 504 9.43 28.05 -19.79
C ALA A 504 9.61 27.89 -18.27
N ALA A 505 10.22 26.77 -17.83
CA ALA A 505 10.47 26.47 -16.43
C ALA A 505 11.80 27.04 -15.89
N GLU A 506 12.62 27.73 -16.69
CA GLU A 506 13.93 28.28 -16.29
C GLU A 506 13.79 29.32 -15.18
N GLY A 507 14.78 29.38 -14.27
CA GLY A 507 14.83 30.39 -13.20
C GLY A 507 14.07 30.00 -11.95
N GLY A 508 14.09 28.70 -11.60
CA GLY A 508 13.62 28.20 -10.33
C GLY A 508 14.57 28.49 -9.16
N ALA A 509 14.06 28.25 -7.94
CA ALA A 509 14.87 28.41 -6.72
C ALA A 509 16.07 27.46 -6.69
N ALA A 510 17.11 27.85 -5.97
CA ALA A 510 18.35 27.09 -5.76
C ALA A 510 19.10 26.65 -7.04
N GLY A 511 18.68 27.13 -8.22
CA GLY A 511 19.22 26.79 -9.53
C GLY A 511 18.45 25.68 -10.27
N GLY A 512 17.34 25.18 -9.70
CA GLY A 512 16.43 24.25 -10.36
C GLY A 512 15.43 24.91 -11.31
N PHE A 513 14.31 24.23 -11.56
CA PHE A 513 13.21 24.72 -12.41
C PHE A 513 12.01 25.18 -11.58
N ARG A 514 11.19 26.09 -12.16
CA ARG A 514 10.03 26.69 -11.49
C ARG A 514 8.94 25.67 -11.11
N LEU A 515 8.13 26.00 -10.12
CA LEU A 515 6.84 25.35 -9.81
C LEU A 515 5.83 25.54 -10.95
N ALA A 516 5.70 26.79 -11.41
CA ALA A 516 4.82 27.18 -12.51
C ALA A 516 5.54 28.14 -13.45
N PHE A 517 5.22 28.10 -14.75
CA PHE A 517 5.93 28.84 -15.78
C PHE A 517 5.90 30.37 -15.58
N ASP A 518 4.84 30.89 -14.97
CA ASP A 518 4.63 32.31 -14.67
C ASP A 518 5.21 32.75 -13.32
N ARG A 519 5.81 31.83 -12.50
CA ARG A 519 6.26 32.09 -11.14
C ARG A 519 7.78 31.96 -10.97
N PRO A 520 8.57 32.96 -11.33
CA PRO A 520 10.02 32.92 -11.20
C PRO A 520 10.44 32.81 -9.71
N GLY A 521 11.57 32.13 -9.45
CA GLY A 521 12.09 31.92 -8.11
C GLY A 521 11.36 30.87 -7.27
N THR A 522 10.34 30.22 -7.82
CA THR A 522 9.63 29.10 -7.20
C THR A 522 10.27 27.75 -7.54
N TRP A 523 9.84 26.68 -6.92
CA TRP A 523 10.32 25.33 -7.18
C TRP A 523 9.28 24.28 -6.78
N SER A 524 9.38 23.08 -7.37
CA SER A 524 8.64 21.89 -6.94
C SER A 524 9.44 20.63 -7.28
N GLN A 525 9.11 19.50 -6.64
CA GLN A 525 9.63 18.20 -7.06
C GLN A 525 9.14 17.88 -8.49
N LYS A 526 10.07 17.48 -9.37
CA LYS A 526 9.79 17.08 -10.77
C LYS A 526 9.76 15.55 -10.90
N TYR A 527 9.06 14.88 -9.96
CA TYR A 527 9.06 13.43 -9.84
C TYR A 527 8.61 12.71 -11.12
N ASN A 528 7.72 13.29 -11.93
CA ASN A 528 7.28 12.69 -13.19
C ASN A 528 8.42 12.49 -14.21
N LEU A 529 9.53 13.22 -14.09
CA LEU A 529 10.71 13.04 -14.95
C LEU A 529 11.33 11.66 -14.85
N VAL A 530 11.07 10.91 -13.77
CA VAL A 530 11.64 9.57 -13.55
C VAL A 530 11.32 8.60 -14.68
N TRP A 531 10.18 8.76 -15.34
CA TRP A 531 9.73 7.88 -16.43
C TRP A 531 10.57 8.00 -17.70
N ASP A 532 11.18 9.17 -17.96
CA ASP A 532 12.13 9.33 -19.06
C ASP A 532 13.29 8.33 -18.96
N ARG A 533 13.81 8.14 -17.74
CA ARG A 533 14.86 7.17 -17.44
C ARG A 533 14.32 5.75 -17.37
N VAL A 534 13.24 5.51 -16.61
CA VAL A 534 12.73 4.18 -16.29
C VAL A 534 12.19 3.47 -17.53
N LEU A 535 11.41 4.17 -18.36
CA LEU A 535 10.90 3.62 -19.63
C LEU A 535 11.91 3.78 -20.79
N GLY A 536 12.98 4.54 -20.59
CA GLY A 536 14.06 4.67 -21.57
C GLY A 536 13.70 5.56 -22.76
N PHE A 537 12.84 6.54 -22.55
CA PHE A 537 12.48 7.48 -23.61
C PHE A 537 13.68 8.33 -24.04
N GLY A 538 14.50 8.78 -23.07
CA GLY A 538 15.75 9.50 -23.33
C GLY A 538 15.53 10.82 -24.09
N ILE A 539 14.41 11.49 -23.84
CA ILE A 539 14.06 12.75 -24.51
C ILE A 539 14.57 13.98 -23.75
N PHE A 540 14.73 13.88 -22.43
CA PHE A 540 15.29 14.97 -21.64
C PHE A 540 16.81 14.87 -21.54
N PRO A 541 17.52 16.01 -21.67
CA PRO A 541 18.94 16.07 -21.32
C PRO A 541 19.15 15.70 -19.86
N LYS A 542 20.18 14.89 -19.55
CA LYS A 542 20.46 14.43 -18.17
C LYS A 542 20.71 15.59 -17.20
N GLU A 543 21.20 16.71 -17.71
CA GLU A 543 21.45 17.93 -16.96
C GLU A 543 20.20 18.49 -16.27
N VAL A 544 19.00 18.19 -16.81
CA VAL A 544 17.72 18.59 -16.17
C VAL A 544 17.55 17.90 -14.84
N ALA A 545 17.72 16.57 -14.79
CA ALA A 545 17.64 15.81 -13.54
C ALA A 545 18.78 16.18 -12.57
N GLU A 546 20.01 16.35 -13.07
CA GLU A 546 21.17 16.74 -12.26
C GLU A 546 20.97 18.11 -11.60
N ARG A 547 20.42 19.09 -12.32
CA ARG A 547 20.10 20.42 -11.77
C ARG A 547 19.04 20.37 -10.69
N GLU A 548 17.96 19.61 -10.92
CA GLU A 548 16.89 19.43 -9.94
C GLU A 548 17.43 18.79 -8.66
N LEU A 549 18.17 17.69 -8.75
CA LEU A 549 18.75 17.02 -7.59
C LEU A 549 19.74 17.93 -6.83
N ALA A 550 20.55 18.71 -7.53
CA ALA A 550 21.45 19.68 -6.89
C ALA A 550 20.68 20.81 -6.16
N ALA A 551 19.53 21.24 -6.70
CA ALA A 551 18.62 22.18 -6.04
C ALA A 551 17.94 21.56 -4.81
N TYR A 552 17.43 20.33 -4.93
CA TYR A 552 16.74 19.62 -3.86
C TYR A 552 17.61 19.38 -2.64
N ARG A 553 18.90 19.06 -2.83
CA ARG A 553 19.86 18.95 -1.70
C ARG A 553 19.97 20.23 -0.88
N LYS A 554 19.81 21.41 -1.51
CA LYS A 554 19.86 22.71 -0.82
C LYS A 554 18.53 23.07 -0.15
N LEU A 555 17.42 22.50 -0.64
CA LEU A 555 16.06 22.80 -0.21
C LEU A 555 15.52 21.75 0.78
N ALA A 556 16.20 20.62 0.91
CA ALA A 556 15.81 19.55 1.82
C ALA A 556 15.84 20.02 3.28
N GLN A 557 14.88 19.50 4.05
CA GLN A 557 14.70 19.76 5.47
C GLN A 557 15.08 18.53 6.30
N THR A 558 14.89 18.59 7.60
CA THR A 558 15.33 17.54 8.54
C THR A 558 14.72 16.18 8.25
N PHE A 559 13.45 16.14 7.80
CA PHE A 559 12.67 14.91 7.64
C PHE A 559 12.20 14.66 6.21
N GLY A 560 12.59 15.47 5.25
CA GLY A 560 12.18 15.29 3.86
C GLY A 560 12.50 16.49 2.98
N LEU A 561 12.05 16.40 1.74
CA LEU A 561 12.01 17.49 0.78
C LEU A 561 10.56 17.91 0.61
N ALA A 562 10.20 19.16 0.86
CA ALA A 562 8.84 19.65 0.62
C ALA A 562 8.42 19.39 -0.85
N LEU A 563 7.12 19.32 -1.13
CA LEU A 563 6.64 19.14 -2.51
C LEU A 563 7.00 20.33 -3.38
N ASP A 564 6.86 21.52 -2.82
CA ASP A 564 7.16 22.79 -3.46
C ASP A 564 7.27 23.91 -2.41
N ASN A 565 7.43 25.12 -2.88
CA ASN A 565 7.58 26.31 -1.99
C ASN A 565 6.27 26.85 -1.40
N ARG A 566 5.10 26.24 -1.66
CA ARG A 566 3.82 26.68 -1.11
C ARG A 566 3.60 26.24 0.33
N SER A 567 4.24 25.13 0.76
CA SER A 567 4.13 24.59 2.12
C SER A 567 5.34 23.74 2.51
N GLU A 568 5.48 23.49 3.82
CA GLU A 568 6.53 22.66 4.41
C GLU A 568 6.21 21.17 4.42
N TYR A 569 5.12 20.74 3.82
CA TYR A 569 4.76 19.32 3.76
C TYR A 569 5.28 18.64 2.50
N THR A 570 5.38 17.32 2.60
CA THR A 570 5.86 16.44 1.54
C THR A 570 5.04 15.15 1.48
N LYS A 571 5.37 14.33 0.48
CA LYS A 571 4.91 12.94 0.36
C LYS A 571 6.09 11.99 0.23
N ALA A 572 6.06 10.91 1.02
CA ALA A 572 7.13 9.92 1.05
C ALA A 572 7.33 9.23 -0.30
N ASP A 573 6.25 8.89 -0.99
CA ASP A 573 6.26 8.27 -2.32
C ASP A 573 7.02 9.14 -3.34
N TRP A 574 6.69 10.43 -3.44
CA TRP A 574 7.34 11.34 -4.41
C TRP A 574 8.82 11.59 -4.10
N ILE A 575 9.21 11.55 -2.83
CA ILE A 575 10.63 11.65 -2.46
C ILE A 575 11.42 10.49 -3.08
N PHE A 576 10.90 9.26 -3.06
CA PHE A 576 11.59 8.11 -3.66
C PHE A 576 11.58 8.13 -5.19
N TRP A 577 10.53 8.68 -5.82
CA TRP A 577 10.54 8.91 -7.26
C TRP A 577 11.62 9.94 -7.63
N THR A 578 11.71 11.01 -6.86
CA THR A 578 12.76 12.03 -7.00
C THR A 578 14.16 11.45 -6.79
N ALA A 579 14.35 10.60 -5.79
CA ALA A 579 15.62 9.90 -5.54
C ALA A 579 16.09 9.04 -6.73
N ALA A 580 15.15 8.55 -7.53
CA ALA A 580 15.41 7.67 -8.67
C ALA A 580 15.75 8.44 -9.98
N LEU A 581 15.69 9.77 -10.02
CA LEU A 581 15.84 10.55 -11.25
C LEU A 581 17.16 10.29 -11.98
N ALA A 582 18.28 10.20 -11.27
CA ALA A 582 19.62 10.02 -11.88
C ALA A 582 20.24 8.64 -11.65
N GLY A 583 19.56 7.71 -10.96
CA GLY A 583 20.09 6.39 -10.64
C GLY A 583 21.36 6.40 -9.79
N SER A 584 21.52 7.41 -8.96
CA SER A 584 22.67 7.58 -8.06
C SER A 584 22.39 6.96 -6.70
N ARG A 585 23.24 6.05 -6.25
CA ARG A 585 23.15 5.48 -4.90
C ARG A 585 23.27 6.58 -3.83
N ALA A 586 24.09 7.58 -4.04
CA ALA A 586 24.26 8.70 -3.10
C ALA A 586 22.99 9.57 -2.98
N GLU A 587 22.18 9.70 -4.06
CA GLU A 587 20.88 10.36 -4.01
C GLU A 587 19.86 9.49 -3.26
N LEU A 588 19.85 8.19 -3.51
CA LEU A 588 18.97 7.27 -2.78
C LEU A 588 19.29 7.26 -1.29
N ASP A 589 20.56 7.15 -0.90
CA ASP A 589 20.98 7.16 0.51
C ASP A 589 20.59 8.48 1.21
N PHE A 590 20.73 9.61 0.52
CA PHE A 590 20.35 10.92 1.04
C PHE A 590 18.84 10.99 1.33
N HIS A 591 18.00 10.69 0.34
CA HIS A 591 16.55 10.76 0.46
C HIS A 591 16.01 9.69 1.43
N THR A 592 16.58 8.48 1.40
CA THR A 592 16.25 7.41 2.36
C THR A 592 16.53 7.86 3.79
N GLY A 593 17.67 8.53 4.03
CA GLY A 593 18.01 9.03 5.35
C GLY A 593 16.98 10.00 5.92
N LEU A 594 16.44 10.88 5.09
CA LEU A 594 15.40 11.85 5.49
C LEU A 594 14.07 11.16 5.85
N VAL A 595 13.58 10.26 4.98
CA VAL A 595 12.29 9.57 5.18
C VAL A 595 12.39 8.55 6.31
N TRP A 596 13.51 7.84 6.42
CA TRP A 596 13.74 6.92 7.53
C TRP A 596 13.73 7.65 8.87
N ARG A 597 14.41 8.79 8.94
CA ARG A 597 14.40 9.63 10.13
C ARG A 597 13.00 10.12 10.48
N TYR A 598 12.19 10.50 9.49
CA TYR A 598 10.78 10.80 9.71
C TYR A 598 10.04 9.60 10.32
N ALA A 599 10.15 8.43 9.71
CA ALA A 599 9.45 7.24 10.16
C ALA A 599 9.84 6.83 11.59
N ASP A 600 11.12 6.97 11.93
CA ASP A 600 11.68 6.62 13.25
C ASP A 600 11.32 7.64 14.34
N GLU A 601 11.36 8.95 14.01
CA GLU A 601 11.24 10.03 15.00
C GLU A 601 9.82 10.64 15.09
N THR A 602 8.90 10.32 14.15
CA THR A 602 7.55 10.91 14.17
C THR A 602 6.86 10.67 15.52
N PRO A 603 6.25 11.72 16.14
CA PRO A 603 5.46 11.55 17.34
C PRO A 603 4.08 10.94 17.07
N ASP A 604 3.65 10.93 15.80
CA ASP A 604 2.33 10.46 15.41
C ASP A 604 2.37 8.95 15.16
N ARG A 605 1.49 8.21 15.84
CA ARG A 605 1.47 6.74 15.87
C ARG A 605 0.34 6.21 14.98
N SER A 606 0.58 6.20 13.67
CA SER A 606 -0.38 5.76 12.65
C SER A 606 0.32 4.94 11.57
N PRO A 607 -0.41 4.19 10.74
CA PRO A 607 0.18 3.54 9.57
C PRO A 607 1.05 4.50 8.78
N PHE A 608 2.13 4.02 8.18
CA PHE A 608 3.19 4.85 7.58
C PHE A 608 2.60 5.98 6.72
N PRO A 609 2.56 7.23 7.25
CA PRO A 609 1.88 8.33 6.57
C PRO A 609 2.68 8.77 5.34
N ASP A 610 1.98 8.89 4.23
CA ASP A 610 2.59 9.43 3.01
C ASP A 610 2.70 10.96 3.04
N TRP A 611 1.76 11.67 3.70
CA TRP A 611 1.67 13.12 3.74
C TRP A 611 2.01 13.68 5.12
N TYR A 612 3.14 14.36 5.23
CA TYR A 612 3.69 14.84 6.49
C TYR A 612 4.51 16.14 6.34
N PHE A 613 4.81 16.82 7.45
CA PHE A 613 5.65 18.02 7.47
C PHE A 613 7.15 17.66 7.49
N ALA A 614 7.89 18.09 6.47
CA ALA A 614 9.32 17.81 6.29
C ALA A 614 10.22 18.50 7.35
N ASN A 615 9.72 19.52 8.06
CA ASN A 615 10.46 20.28 9.07
C ASN A 615 10.30 19.74 10.50
N ASN A 616 9.19 19.04 10.83
CA ASN A 616 8.87 18.67 12.22
C ASN A 616 8.36 17.24 12.41
N ALA A 617 8.34 16.44 11.36
CA ALA A 617 7.88 15.03 11.36
C ALA A 617 6.42 14.81 11.80
N ARG A 618 5.56 15.84 11.82
CA ARG A 618 4.14 15.67 12.10
C ARG A 618 3.39 15.21 10.87
N VAL A 619 2.46 14.28 11.06
CA VAL A 619 1.52 13.88 10.02
C VAL A 619 0.65 15.09 9.63
N ARG A 620 0.47 15.29 8.32
CA ARG A 620 -0.45 16.31 7.82
C ARG A 620 -1.85 15.73 7.59
N GLY A 621 -1.90 14.52 7.06
CA GLY A 621 -3.13 13.78 6.76
C GLY A 621 -2.83 12.52 5.96
N PHE A 622 -3.87 11.85 5.49
CA PHE A 622 -3.83 10.65 4.65
C PHE A 622 -3.06 9.48 5.27
N LEU A 623 -3.80 8.59 5.91
CA LEU A 623 -3.26 7.42 6.59
C LEU A 623 -3.61 6.14 5.82
N GLY A 624 -2.70 5.15 5.86
CA GLY A 624 -2.97 3.80 5.39
C GLY A 624 -3.25 3.68 3.88
N ARG A 625 -2.79 4.63 3.04
CA ARG A 625 -3.02 4.60 1.59
C ARG A 625 -2.01 3.72 0.86
N SER A 626 -2.42 3.20 -0.30
CA SER A 626 -1.58 2.36 -1.16
C SER A 626 -0.45 3.12 -1.85
N VAL A 627 -0.54 4.44 -1.96
CA VAL A 627 0.45 5.32 -2.61
C VAL A 627 1.88 5.11 -2.10
N ILE A 628 2.03 4.65 -0.86
CA ILE A 628 3.33 4.38 -0.26
C ILE A 628 4.14 3.31 -1.00
N GLY A 629 3.52 2.54 -1.88
CA GLY A 629 4.18 1.65 -2.83
C GLY A 629 5.19 2.38 -3.74
N GLY A 630 5.09 3.70 -3.86
CA GLY A 630 6.06 4.56 -4.55
C GLY A 630 7.47 4.53 -3.96
N VAL A 631 7.63 4.09 -2.71
CA VAL A 631 8.94 3.82 -2.09
C VAL A 631 9.76 2.83 -2.91
N PHE A 632 9.12 1.96 -3.68
CA PHE A 632 9.78 0.96 -4.53
C PHE A 632 10.30 1.50 -5.88
N MET A 633 10.10 2.78 -6.22
CA MET A 633 10.58 3.35 -7.49
C MET A 633 12.09 3.14 -7.73
N PRO A 634 12.99 3.32 -6.75
CA PRO A 634 14.42 3.04 -6.97
C PRO A 634 14.68 1.57 -7.33
N ALA A 635 14.03 0.62 -6.66
CA ALA A 635 14.18 -0.81 -6.94
C ALA A 635 13.63 -1.18 -8.32
N TYR A 636 12.48 -0.63 -8.70
CA TYR A 636 11.92 -0.82 -10.04
C TYR A 636 12.81 -0.21 -11.13
N ALA A 637 13.38 0.97 -10.88
CA ALA A 637 14.29 1.63 -11.81
C ALA A 637 15.61 0.85 -12.02
N GLU A 638 16.11 0.13 -11.01
CA GLU A 638 17.26 -0.78 -11.16
C GLU A 638 16.89 -1.99 -12.00
N LYS A 639 15.77 -2.67 -11.71
CA LYS A 639 15.24 -3.79 -12.51
C LYS A 639 15.10 -3.40 -13.98
N ALA A 640 14.43 -2.27 -14.26
CA ALA A 640 14.23 -1.78 -15.62
C ALA A 640 15.54 -1.46 -16.35
N ALA A 641 16.59 -1.04 -15.63
CA ALA A 641 17.90 -0.81 -16.19
C ALA A 641 18.68 -2.10 -16.46
N GLU A 642 18.45 -3.16 -15.71
CA GLU A 642 19.03 -4.49 -15.92
C GLU A 642 18.43 -5.20 -17.13
N GLU A 643 17.11 -5.10 -17.31
CA GLU A 643 16.37 -5.70 -18.44
C GLU A 643 16.71 -5.06 -19.80
N LYS A 644 17.30 -3.86 -19.81
CA LYS A 644 17.77 -3.17 -21.04
C LYS A 644 19.21 -3.51 -21.43
N LYS A 645 19.96 -4.24 -20.60
CA LYS A 645 21.36 -4.68 -20.87
C LYS A 645 21.38 -6.00 -21.59
#